data_1e03fe23c6d4afb5672d588580b32c75
#
_entry.id   1e03fe23c6d4afb5672d588580b32c75
#
_cell.length_a   1.000
_cell.length_b   1.000
_cell.length_c   1.000
_cell.angle_alpha   90.00
_cell.angle_beta   90.00
_cell.angle_gamma   90.00
#
_symmetry.space_group_name_H-M   'P 1'
#
loop_
_entity.id
_entity.type
_entity.pdbx_description
1 polymer ?
#
loop_
_entity_poly.entity_id
_entity_poly.type
_entity_poly.pdbx_seq_one_letter_code
_entity_poly.pdbx_strand_id
1 'polypeptide(L)'
;MKTITFVLSFFLLLVSDMAVGSDNVYNMVKPDKENARARELVSKMTLEEKCDYIGAVTSFVMRSVDRLGIPQIRMADGPQGIRNNTVSTLYPSGILTAATWNRDLAEKLGHGLGKDAKARGVAILLGPGVNIYRAPMNGRNFEYFGEDPYLASEIAEHYIEGVQAEGVIATVKHFAANNQEWSRHHASSDVDERTLHEIYFPAFRKAVEKAHVGAVMTSYNPVFGVHASENAYMNVEVLRNMWGFDGILMSDWTSVYSTSGAVNGGLDLECPKGVYLTKERIMPLIKSGVISEETIDRKVYNILSTLDRFGLLDKPILDESIEKDNPENAATALELAREGIVMLENRGGELPYGKRERVLVMGPNACVTTTGGGSGFVTPFHTVTVADGIKNQFGEKYVQVLSDDDLYADISSDIVASKDGKTNGFRAEYYDNKTFDGKPTVVRTDPAVDFNWGRKSPAEGIPEDGFSVRWEGTYTAPESGKLRFLMSGDDGYRLFVDDKLVAGDWGNHSLSSRTAFFDVKKGRNYTIRFEFFDNISDAVAKLKIGMFNESAFNAALARAGRVLYCGGFNSNIEGEGFDRPFELPQEQRSMISRLTEAHPHVTVILNAGGGVDFNGWSEGVESVLYAWYTGQEGGTAVADIVSGKISPSGKLPITIEDKWADNPVHDSYYDNTPVKTQNTPFKRIEYREGIFCGYRGYDRSGIAPRYPFGYGLSYTSFEYSDMNVEKLSADSVKVSFTVANTGRVGASETAQVYVNDKISSVARPVKELKDYGKVYIPAGKSVRMTFVLGPDAFSFYDVKSRSFIIEPGEFEILAGPSSAELPLRAEIMMGAPEYEVVNIAPDTVSVIKNPLNGWVMYMGRNWDADFGKVFRYDEFPADVPGGKVRVSDYCGTAYIRTSWASMEPEEGKYFWNDPDSHLYRLLAEVRNRGMRLAFRIVVDGRDQGQNTPQFVIDAGAKCFASKLGNKEVY
;
A
#
# COMPACT_ATOMS: atom_id res chain seq x y z
N MET A 1 -16.04 -62.03 -0.82
CA MET A 1 -17.04 -60.99 -0.51
C MET A 1 -16.83 -60.28 0.83
N LYS A 2 -16.03 -60.77 1.79
CA LYS A 2 -15.73 -60.07 3.04
C LYS A 2 -14.49 -59.11 2.99
N THR A 3 -13.61 -59.30 1.99
CA THR A 3 -12.38 -58.49 1.87
C THR A 3 -12.58 -57.20 1.11
N ILE A 4 -13.59 -57.10 0.28
CA ILE A 4 -13.88 -55.86 -0.48
C ILE A 4 -14.62 -54.84 0.39
N THR A 5 -15.44 -55.29 1.36
CA THR A 5 -16.17 -54.37 2.28
C THR A 5 -15.20 -53.69 3.25
N PHE A 6 -14.06 -54.32 3.60
CA PHE A 6 -13.11 -53.74 4.54
C PHE A 6 -12.22 -52.67 3.89
N VAL A 7 -11.92 -52.82 2.60
CA VAL A 7 -11.12 -51.81 1.83
C VAL A 7 -11.96 -50.58 1.51
N LEU A 8 -13.26 -50.74 1.20
CA LEU A 8 -14.15 -49.59 1.00
C LEU A 8 -14.41 -48.82 2.28
N SER A 9 -14.54 -49.50 3.42
CA SER A 9 -14.70 -48.83 4.71
C SER A 9 -13.43 -48.09 5.18
N PHE A 10 -12.24 -48.60 4.82
CA PHE A 10 -10.97 -47.91 5.13
C PHE A 10 -10.73 -46.70 4.25
N PHE A 11 -11.13 -46.75 2.98
CA PHE A 11 -11.06 -45.64 2.06
C PHE A 11 -12.09 -44.51 2.35
N LEU A 12 -13.29 -44.90 2.78
CA LEU A 12 -14.30 -43.92 3.27
C LEU A 12 -13.91 -43.29 4.60
N LEU A 13 -13.21 -44.02 5.49
CA LEU A 13 -12.66 -43.43 6.74
C LEU A 13 -11.50 -42.51 6.48
N LEU A 14 -10.62 -42.79 5.51
CA LEU A 14 -9.52 -41.87 5.13
C LEU A 14 -10.02 -40.61 4.42
N VAL A 15 -11.08 -40.71 3.61
CA VAL A 15 -11.69 -39.53 2.98
C VAL A 15 -12.53 -38.73 3.98
N SER A 16 -13.19 -39.41 4.96
CA SER A 16 -13.89 -38.69 6.04
C SER A 16 -12.95 -38.01 7.02
N ASP A 17 -11.78 -38.58 7.33
CA ASP A 17 -10.80 -37.96 8.22
C ASP A 17 -10.06 -36.76 7.54
N MET A 18 -9.88 -36.80 6.22
CA MET A 18 -9.36 -35.62 5.49
C MET A 18 -10.40 -34.48 5.37
N ALA A 19 -11.69 -34.82 5.26
CA ALA A 19 -12.78 -33.85 5.30
C ALA A 19 -13.04 -33.30 6.72
N VAL A 20 -12.90 -34.16 7.74
CA VAL A 20 -13.02 -33.77 9.16
C VAL A 20 -11.81 -32.94 9.60
N GLY A 21 -10.64 -33.09 8.98
CA GLY A 21 -9.47 -32.22 9.22
C GLY A 21 -9.68 -30.77 8.76
N SER A 22 -10.32 -30.54 7.62
CA SER A 22 -10.69 -29.22 7.15
C SER A 22 -11.85 -28.59 7.96
N ASP A 23 -12.86 -29.39 8.30
CA ASP A 23 -13.99 -28.93 9.11
C ASP A 23 -13.61 -28.64 10.58
N ASN A 24 -12.61 -29.30 11.14
CA ASN A 24 -12.15 -29.04 12.50
C ASN A 24 -11.31 -27.75 12.60
N VAL A 25 -10.59 -27.38 11.57
CA VAL A 25 -9.92 -26.06 11.51
C VAL A 25 -10.97 -24.95 11.40
N TYR A 26 -12.04 -25.14 10.64
CA TYR A 26 -13.16 -24.19 10.54
C TYR A 26 -14.03 -24.11 11.81
N ASN A 27 -14.11 -25.19 12.61
CA ASN A 27 -14.90 -25.20 13.83
C ASN A 27 -14.14 -24.72 15.07
N MET A 28 -12.84 -24.52 15.00
CA MET A 28 -12.06 -24.07 16.17
C MET A 28 -12.15 -22.58 16.46
N VAL A 29 -12.73 -21.76 15.57
CA VAL A 29 -12.82 -20.30 15.76
C VAL A 29 -14.20 -19.74 15.36
N LYS A 30 -15.26 -20.45 15.68
CA LYS A 30 -16.56 -19.77 15.78
C LYS A 30 -16.61 -19.06 17.13
N PRO A 31 -16.90 -17.74 17.16
CA PRO A 31 -16.99 -16.99 18.40
C PRO A 31 -18.29 -17.30 19.15
N ASP A 32 -18.62 -18.56 19.36
CA ASP A 32 -19.81 -19.02 20.08
C ASP A 32 -19.60 -19.20 21.57
N LYS A 33 -18.40 -18.90 22.09
CA LYS A 33 -18.16 -18.77 23.51
C LYS A 33 -17.55 -17.43 23.81
N GLU A 34 -18.39 -16.48 24.25
CA GLU A 34 -17.91 -15.25 24.85
C GLU A 34 -16.77 -15.53 25.82
N ASN A 35 -15.68 -14.75 25.71
CA ASN A 35 -14.56 -14.87 26.63
C ASN A 35 -14.98 -14.45 28.04
N ALA A 36 -15.23 -15.44 28.91
CA ALA A 36 -15.72 -15.20 30.26
C ALA A 36 -14.77 -14.37 31.12
N ARG A 37 -13.45 -14.53 30.93
CA ARG A 37 -12.41 -13.76 31.63
C ARG A 37 -12.43 -12.30 31.23
N ALA A 38 -12.46 -12.02 29.92
CA ALA A 38 -12.56 -10.66 29.41
C ALA A 38 -13.82 -9.97 29.94
N ARG A 39 -14.97 -10.66 29.88
CA ARG A 39 -16.24 -10.14 30.44
C ARG A 39 -16.14 -9.84 31.93
N GLU A 40 -15.54 -10.74 32.74
CA GLU A 40 -15.30 -10.52 34.15
C GLU A 40 -14.44 -9.30 34.40
N LEU A 41 -13.34 -9.12 33.65
CA LEU A 41 -12.47 -7.98 33.77
C LEU A 41 -13.20 -6.67 33.42
N VAL A 42 -13.97 -6.65 32.33
CA VAL A 42 -14.80 -5.50 31.94
C VAL A 42 -15.77 -5.12 33.04
N SER A 43 -16.43 -6.11 33.68
CA SER A 43 -17.38 -5.87 34.78
C SER A 43 -16.73 -5.27 36.03
N LYS A 44 -15.43 -5.52 36.23
CA LYS A 44 -14.65 -5.02 37.38
C LYS A 44 -14.00 -3.66 37.15
N MET A 45 -13.90 -3.22 35.92
CA MET A 45 -13.39 -1.88 35.59
C MET A 45 -14.41 -0.80 35.88
N THR A 46 -13.97 0.34 36.40
CA THR A 46 -14.82 1.54 36.49
C THR A 46 -15.04 2.11 35.09
N LEU A 47 -16.10 2.92 34.94
CA LEU A 47 -16.39 3.52 33.64
C LEU A 47 -15.26 4.47 33.18
N GLU A 48 -14.64 5.18 34.12
CA GLU A 48 -13.49 6.05 33.85
C GLU A 48 -12.28 5.24 33.35
N GLU A 49 -11.99 4.09 34.00
CA GLU A 49 -10.91 3.21 33.54
C GLU A 49 -11.17 2.68 32.13
N LYS A 50 -12.41 2.27 31.82
CA LYS A 50 -12.79 1.81 30.49
C LYS A 50 -12.60 2.90 29.45
N CYS A 51 -13.06 4.12 29.73
CA CYS A 51 -12.91 5.28 28.84
C CYS A 51 -11.45 5.64 28.58
N ASP A 52 -10.57 5.51 29.58
CA ASP A 52 -9.13 5.79 29.43
C ASP A 52 -8.39 4.60 28.79
N TYR A 53 -8.87 3.38 28.94
CA TYR A 53 -8.23 2.14 28.44
C TYR A 53 -8.25 2.04 26.91
N ILE A 54 -9.24 2.61 26.26
CA ILE A 54 -9.37 2.64 24.80
C ILE A 54 -8.52 3.73 24.12
N GLY A 55 -7.70 4.47 24.88
CA GLY A 55 -6.66 5.39 24.40
C GLY A 55 -5.28 4.89 24.83
N ALA A 56 -4.34 4.76 23.90
CA ALA A 56 -2.96 4.42 24.20
C ALA A 56 -2.28 5.49 25.10
N VAL A 57 -1.18 5.12 25.75
CA VAL A 57 -0.47 6.04 26.68
C VAL A 57 0.60 6.85 25.97
N THR A 58 1.40 6.15 25.16
CA THR A 58 2.49 6.73 24.35
C THR A 58 2.52 6.04 23.00
N SER A 59 3.43 6.50 22.12
CA SER A 59 3.50 6.07 20.72
C SER A 59 3.34 4.56 20.48
N PHE A 60 3.80 3.70 21.41
CA PHE A 60 3.78 2.25 21.18
C PHE A 60 3.39 1.48 22.45
N VAL A 61 2.57 2.06 23.31
CA VAL A 61 2.23 1.46 24.58
C VAL A 61 0.75 1.62 24.91
N MET A 62 0.07 0.50 25.13
CA MET A 62 -1.28 0.46 25.67
C MET A 62 -1.24 0.53 27.20
N ARG A 63 -2.31 1.04 27.77
CA ARG A 63 -2.46 1.26 29.22
C ARG A 63 -2.59 -0.04 29.99
N SER A 64 -1.97 -0.12 31.19
CA SER A 64 -2.25 -1.17 32.18
C SER A 64 -3.45 -0.80 33.08
N VAL A 65 -4.02 -1.79 33.74
CA VAL A 65 -4.93 -1.61 34.89
C VAL A 65 -4.44 -2.52 36.03
N ASP A 66 -3.43 -2.02 36.74
CA ASP A 66 -2.61 -2.81 37.67
C ASP A 66 -3.45 -3.48 38.78
N ARG A 67 -4.50 -2.81 39.30
CA ARG A 67 -5.39 -3.39 40.32
C ARG A 67 -6.18 -4.62 39.86
N LEU A 68 -6.30 -4.82 38.55
CA LEU A 68 -6.97 -5.97 37.93
C LEU A 68 -5.98 -6.95 37.28
N GLY A 69 -4.67 -6.71 37.39
CA GLY A 69 -3.64 -7.53 36.80
C GLY A 69 -3.60 -7.42 35.25
N ILE A 70 -4.19 -6.37 34.68
CA ILE A 70 -4.11 -6.13 33.23
C ILE A 70 -2.77 -5.46 32.94
N PRO A 71 -1.87 -6.11 32.17
CA PRO A 71 -0.53 -5.60 31.94
C PRO A 71 -0.49 -4.45 30.95
N GLN A 72 0.62 -3.72 30.96
CA GLN A 72 0.98 -2.81 29.89
C GLN A 72 1.41 -3.59 28.63
N ILE A 73 0.87 -3.26 27.47
CA ILE A 73 1.16 -3.95 26.20
C ILE A 73 2.01 -3.05 25.31
N ARG A 74 3.11 -3.61 24.78
CA ARG A 74 4.00 -2.91 23.84
C ARG A 74 3.69 -3.31 22.41
N MET A 75 3.65 -2.30 21.55
CA MET A 75 3.53 -2.42 20.11
C MET A 75 4.85 -2.01 19.42
N ALA A 76 5.06 -2.41 18.19
CA ALA A 76 6.15 -1.91 17.36
C ALA A 76 5.74 -1.89 15.88
N ASP A 77 6.25 -0.90 15.13
CA ASP A 77 6.29 -1.01 13.67
C ASP A 77 7.11 -2.24 13.28
N GLY A 78 6.73 -2.87 12.15
CA GLY A 78 7.40 -4.09 11.84
C GLY A 78 7.13 -4.80 10.53
N PRO A 79 6.70 -4.16 9.42
CA PRO A 79 6.51 -4.91 8.17
C PRO A 79 7.82 -5.49 7.62
N GLN A 80 8.97 -4.88 7.92
CA GLN A 80 10.31 -5.31 7.46
C GLN A 80 11.28 -5.66 8.60
N GLY A 81 10.82 -5.69 9.85
CA GLY A 81 11.63 -5.91 11.06
C GLY A 81 11.17 -5.03 12.20
N ILE A 82 11.56 -5.39 13.44
CA ILE A 82 11.11 -4.65 14.62
C ILE A 82 11.83 -3.31 14.70
N ARG A 83 11.04 -2.23 14.67
CA ARG A 83 11.50 -0.85 14.80
C ARG A 83 11.43 -0.38 16.26
N ASN A 84 11.55 0.91 16.51
CA ASN A 84 11.36 1.63 17.77
C ASN A 84 12.56 1.57 18.71
N ASN A 85 13.62 2.26 18.30
CA ASN A 85 14.86 2.44 19.08
C ASN A 85 15.55 1.11 19.42
N THR A 86 15.44 0.12 18.55
CA THR A 86 16.13 -1.16 18.69
C THR A 86 16.80 -1.56 17.38
N VAL A 87 17.83 -2.38 17.48
CA VAL A 87 18.45 -3.05 16.33
C VAL A 87 17.72 -4.38 16.12
N SER A 88 17.39 -4.70 14.88
CA SER A 88 16.66 -5.93 14.53
C SER A 88 17.10 -6.46 13.17
N THR A 89 16.68 -7.66 12.82
CA THR A 89 16.83 -8.17 11.46
C THR A 89 16.10 -7.24 10.50
N LEU A 90 16.77 -6.81 9.44
CA LEU A 90 16.15 -6.08 8.33
C LEU A 90 15.80 -7.08 7.22
N TYR A 91 14.54 -7.46 7.14
CA TYR A 91 14.02 -8.29 6.06
C TYR A 91 13.81 -7.47 4.79
N PRO A 92 13.70 -8.14 3.62
CA PRO A 92 13.27 -7.49 2.39
C PRO A 92 11.90 -6.82 2.51
N SER A 93 11.64 -5.90 1.60
CA SER A 93 10.37 -5.16 1.52
C SER A 93 9.17 -6.06 1.22
N GLY A 94 7.95 -5.59 1.55
CA GLY A 94 6.71 -6.32 1.28
C GLY A 94 6.55 -6.66 -0.20
N ILE A 95 6.81 -5.69 -1.08
CA ILE A 95 6.74 -5.91 -2.53
C ILE A 95 7.72 -6.97 -3.04
N LEU A 96 8.93 -7.06 -2.44
CA LEU A 96 9.87 -8.12 -2.74
C LEU A 96 9.35 -9.46 -2.23
N THR A 97 8.75 -9.49 -1.02
CA THR A 97 8.13 -10.70 -0.49
C THR A 97 7.04 -11.22 -1.43
N ALA A 98 6.20 -10.33 -1.96
CA ALA A 98 5.20 -10.70 -2.97
C ALA A 98 5.85 -11.17 -4.28
N ALA A 99 6.99 -10.58 -4.70
CA ALA A 99 7.72 -10.98 -5.90
C ALA A 99 8.34 -12.40 -5.79
N THR A 100 8.41 -12.97 -4.59
CA THR A 100 8.77 -14.39 -4.42
C THR A 100 7.69 -15.34 -4.93
N TRP A 101 6.41 -14.96 -4.90
CA TRP A 101 5.25 -15.81 -5.17
C TRP A 101 5.32 -17.12 -4.37
N ASN A 102 5.77 -17.04 -3.12
CA ASN A 102 6.03 -18.19 -2.26
C ASN A 102 5.35 -18.03 -0.90
N ARG A 103 4.27 -18.79 -0.69
CA ARG A 103 3.47 -18.78 0.53
C ARG A 103 4.27 -19.23 1.74
N ASP A 104 5.00 -20.33 1.61
CA ASP A 104 5.80 -20.90 2.70
C ASP A 104 6.89 -19.94 3.18
N LEU A 105 7.45 -19.16 2.25
CA LEU A 105 8.48 -18.17 2.57
C LEU A 105 7.88 -16.92 3.24
N ALA A 106 6.65 -16.56 2.91
CA ALA A 106 5.91 -15.52 3.62
C ALA A 106 5.59 -15.93 5.07
N GLU A 107 5.21 -17.19 5.30
CA GLU A 107 4.99 -17.75 6.64
C GLU A 107 6.30 -17.78 7.44
N LYS A 108 7.40 -18.22 6.82
CA LYS A 108 8.73 -18.23 7.42
C LYS A 108 9.20 -16.82 7.82
N LEU A 109 8.90 -15.80 6.99
CA LEU A 109 9.09 -14.39 7.35
C LEU A 109 8.29 -14.02 8.60
N GLY A 110 7.01 -14.40 8.64
CA GLY A 110 6.14 -14.18 9.79
C GLY A 110 6.72 -14.77 11.08
N HIS A 111 7.19 -16.01 11.06
CA HIS A 111 7.87 -16.65 12.18
C HIS A 111 9.13 -15.87 12.64
N GLY A 112 9.96 -15.41 11.69
CA GLY A 112 11.14 -14.61 12.00
C GLY A 112 10.79 -13.31 12.71
N LEU A 113 9.79 -12.59 12.19
CA LEU A 113 9.28 -11.34 12.80
C LEU A 113 8.68 -11.58 14.18
N GLY A 114 7.92 -12.66 14.36
CA GLY A 114 7.37 -13.05 15.65
C GLY A 114 8.45 -13.34 16.69
N LYS A 115 9.50 -14.10 16.33
CA LYS A 115 10.68 -14.36 17.20
C LYS A 115 11.39 -13.05 17.57
N ASP A 116 11.62 -12.17 16.57
CA ASP A 116 12.25 -10.86 16.81
C ASP A 116 11.42 -9.98 17.74
N ALA A 117 10.08 -10.01 17.62
CA ALA A 117 9.16 -9.29 18.50
C ALA A 117 9.23 -9.81 19.93
N LYS A 118 9.17 -11.14 20.13
CA LYS A 118 9.29 -11.78 21.46
C LYS A 118 10.61 -11.46 22.14
N ALA A 119 11.73 -11.54 21.41
CA ALA A 119 13.07 -11.22 21.93
C ALA A 119 13.18 -9.78 22.46
N ARG A 120 12.21 -8.91 22.13
CA ARG A 120 12.17 -7.48 22.49
C ARG A 120 10.95 -7.09 23.33
N GLY A 121 10.14 -8.07 23.71
CA GLY A 121 8.93 -7.84 24.52
C GLY A 121 7.84 -7.07 23.79
N VAL A 122 7.75 -7.21 22.45
CA VAL A 122 6.71 -6.63 21.63
C VAL A 122 5.58 -7.64 21.46
N ALA A 123 4.38 -7.26 21.88
CA ALA A 123 3.20 -8.14 21.87
C ALA A 123 2.31 -7.92 20.64
N ILE A 124 2.32 -6.73 20.08
CA ILE A 124 1.55 -6.38 18.88
C ILE A 124 2.51 -5.84 17.81
N LEU A 125 2.59 -6.54 16.69
CA LEU A 125 3.36 -6.15 15.53
C LEU A 125 2.47 -5.41 14.54
N LEU A 126 2.85 -4.19 14.16
CA LEU A 126 2.09 -3.33 13.24
C LEU A 126 2.45 -3.68 11.79
N GLY A 127 2.00 -4.82 11.35
CA GLY A 127 2.18 -5.41 10.03
C GLY A 127 1.37 -6.71 9.87
N PRO A 128 1.09 -7.11 8.61
CA PRO A 128 1.59 -6.55 7.35
C PRO A 128 0.77 -5.36 6.83
N GLY A 129 1.40 -4.54 5.95
CA GLY A 129 0.69 -3.61 5.08
C GLY A 129 0.19 -4.31 3.82
N VAL A 130 -1.09 -4.13 3.47
CA VAL A 130 -1.73 -4.91 2.38
C VAL A 130 -2.51 -4.05 1.38
N ASN A 131 -2.31 -2.74 1.37
CA ASN A 131 -2.97 -1.88 0.41
C ASN A 131 -2.55 -2.23 -1.02
N ILE A 132 -3.48 -2.14 -1.95
CA ILE A 132 -3.22 -2.48 -3.35
C ILE A 132 -2.34 -1.40 -4.01
N TYR A 133 -1.35 -1.85 -4.77
CA TYR A 133 -0.57 -0.98 -5.65
C TYR A 133 -1.49 -0.42 -6.74
N ARG A 134 -1.88 0.84 -6.62
CA ARG A 134 -2.76 1.52 -7.57
C ARG A 134 -2.00 2.33 -8.60
N ALA A 135 -0.93 2.98 -8.17
CA ALA A 135 -0.08 3.83 -9.00
C ALA A 135 1.39 3.75 -8.54
N PRO A 136 2.36 3.95 -9.45
CA PRO A 136 3.78 3.85 -9.11
C PRO A 136 4.26 4.90 -8.10
N MET A 137 3.60 6.06 -8.00
CA MET A 137 4.07 7.18 -7.18
C MET A 137 3.79 7.05 -5.69
N ASN A 138 2.90 6.19 -5.26
CA ASN A 138 2.62 6.04 -3.83
C ASN A 138 3.90 5.66 -3.06
N GLY A 139 4.33 6.53 -2.14
CA GLY A 139 5.58 6.39 -1.41
C GLY A 139 5.68 5.16 -0.50
N ARG A 140 4.56 4.48 -0.19
CA ARG A 140 4.50 3.27 0.63
C ARG A 140 4.30 1.98 -0.16
N ASN A 141 4.36 2.02 -1.48
CA ASN A 141 4.23 0.82 -2.30
C ASN A 141 5.20 -0.31 -1.90
N PHE A 142 6.39 0.05 -1.43
CA PHE A 142 7.40 -0.94 -1.00
C PHE A 142 6.95 -1.81 0.18
N GLU A 143 6.04 -1.32 1.03
CA GLU A 143 5.50 -2.07 2.18
C GLU A 143 4.43 -3.09 1.78
N TYR A 144 3.78 -2.92 0.61
CA TYR A 144 2.59 -3.64 0.19
C TYR A 144 2.92 -4.83 -0.70
N PHE A 145 1.91 -5.63 -1.07
CA PHE A 145 2.09 -6.89 -1.77
C PHE A 145 1.66 -6.86 -3.25
N GLY A 146 1.65 -5.68 -3.87
CA GLY A 146 1.42 -5.52 -5.29
C GLY A 146 -0.02 -5.15 -5.67
N GLU A 147 -0.34 -5.32 -6.97
CA GLU A 147 -1.59 -4.83 -7.57
C GLU A 147 -2.73 -5.85 -7.59
N ASP A 148 -2.40 -7.14 -7.38
CA ASP A 148 -3.38 -8.20 -7.48
C ASP A 148 -3.93 -8.58 -6.10
N PRO A 149 -5.27 -8.51 -5.91
CA PRO A 149 -5.90 -8.81 -4.62
C PRO A 149 -5.73 -10.28 -4.20
N TYR A 150 -5.64 -11.23 -5.13
CA TYR A 150 -5.42 -12.63 -4.79
C TYR A 150 -4.00 -12.86 -4.28
N LEU A 151 -2.98 -12.42 -5.02
CA LEU A 151 -1.58 -12.53 -4.59
C LEU A 151 -1.34 -11.84 -3.25
N ALA A 152 -1.84 -10.60 -3.09
CA ALA A 152 -1.73 -9.86 -1.84
C ALA A 152 -2.40 -10.59 -0.66
N SER A 153 -3.55 -11.22 -0.90
CA SER A 153 -4.27 -11.98 0.13
C SER A 153 -3.50 -13.22 0.57
N GLU A 154 -2.94 -13.99 -0.37
CA GLU A 154 -2.16 -15.20 -0.09
C GLU A 154 -0.92 -14.88 0.74
N ILE A 155 -0.15 -13.89 0.32
CA ILE A 155 1.07 -13.47 1.05
C ILE A 155 0.72 -12.94 2.45
N ALA A 156 -0.36 -12.14 2.57
CA ALA A 156 -0.80 -11.60 3.85
C ALA A 156 -1.25 -12.68 4.84
N GLU A 157 -2.03 -13.67 4.38
CA GLU A 157 -2.49 -14.79 5.19
C GLU A 157 -1.31 -15.50 5.84
N HIS A 158 -0.37 -16.00 5.05
CA HIS A 158 0.76 -16.78 5.53
C HIS A 158 1.73 -15.96 6.40
N TYR A 159 1.95 -14.68 6.04
CA TYR A 159 2.70 -13.77 6.93
C TYR A 159 2.05 -13.67 8.32
N ILE A 160 0.73 -13.46 8.39
CA ILE A 160 0.00 -13.33 9.65
C ILE A 160 0.04 -14.63 10.44
N GLU A 161 -0.16 -15.77 9.79
CA GLU A 161 -0.08 -17.09 10.41
C GLU A 161 1.28 -17.32 11.06
N GLY A 162 2.37 -17.03 10.35
CA GLY A 162 3.72 -17.13 10.90
C GLY A 162 3.95 -16.23 12.12
N VAL A 163 3.54 -14.97 12.09
CA VAL A 163 3.66 -14.04 13.22
C VAL A 163 2.87 -14.54 14.43
N GLN A 164 1.62 -14.96 14.19
CA GLN A 164 0.71 -15.37 15.27
C GLN A 164 1.03 -16.74 15.85
N ALA A 165 1.65 -17.62 15.09
CA ALA A 165 2.18 -18.89 15.60
C ALA A 165 3.25 -18.69 16.68
N GLU A 166 3.94 -17.56 16.69
CA GLU A 166 4.88 -17.18 17.76
C GLU A 166 4.19 -16.54 18.98
N GLY A 167 2.87 -16.39 18.98
CA GLY A 167 2.10 -15.76 20.06
C GLY A 167 2.13 -14.23 20.04
N VAL A 168 2.54 -13.62 18.95
CA VAL A 168 2.53 -12.17 18.73
C VAL A 168 1.29 -11.81 17.94
N ILE A 169 0.60 -10.75 18.33
CA ILE A 169 -0.58 -10.24 17.59
C ILE A 169 -0.08 -9.54 16.33
N ALA A 170 -0.48 -10.03 15.17
CA ALA A 170 -0.30 -9.33 13.89
C ALA A 170 -1.38 -8.26 13.70
N THR A 171 -1.05 -7.17 13.00
CA THR A 171 -1.97 -6.07 12.70
C THR A 171 -2.01 -5.83 11.19
N VAL A 172 -3.06 -6.29 10.52
CA VAL A 172 -3.22 -6.01 9.09
C VAL A 172 -3.60 -4.54 8.87
N LYS A 173 -2.93 -3.85 7.93
CA LYS A 173 -3.05 -2.40 7.71
C LYS A 173 -2.91 -2.02 6.23
N HIS A 174 -3.43 -0.88 5.77
CA HIS A 174 -4.25 0.11 6.46
C HIS A 174 -5.67 0.02 5.91
N PHE A 175 -6.65 -0.23 6.77
CA PHE A 175 -8.04 -0.49 6.38
C PHE A 175 -8.83 0.81 6.19
N ALA A 176 -9.14 1.26 4.93
CA ALA A 176 -8.73 0.70 3.66
C ALA A 176 -8.47 1.82 2.62
N ALA A 177 -8.07 1.40 1.42
CA ALA A 177 -7.88 2.29 0.28
C ALA A 177 -6.89 3.46 0.51
N ASN A 178 -5.82 3.23 1.30
CA ASN A 178 -4.70 4.16 1.43
C ASN A 178 -3.68 3.91 0.30
N ASN A 179 -4.01 4.40 -0.91
CA ASN A 179 -3.27 4.11 -2.13
C ASN A 179 -2.45 5.29 -2.64
N GLN A 180 -2.29 6.34 -1.84
CA GLN A 180 -1.47 7.52 -2.07
C GLN A 180 -1.03 8.12 -0.75
N GLU A 181 0.15 8.73 -0.72
CA GLU A 181 0.66 9.46 0.45
C GLU A 181 0.40 10.96 0.34
N TRP A 182 0.24 11.47 -0.87
CA TRP A 182 -0.12 12.85 -1.11
C TRP A 182 -1.46 13.20 -0.47
N SER A 183 -1.42 14.17 0.43
CA SER A 183 -2.60 14.67 1.15
C SER A 183 -3.43 13.58 1.86
N ARG A 184 -2.79 12.52 2.33
CA ARG A 184 -3.44 11.28 2.82
C ARG A 184 -4.48 11.51 3.92
N HIS A 185 -4.37 12.54 4.75
CA HIS A 185 -5.38 12.89 5.77
C HIS A 185 -6.62 13.61 5.20
N HIS A 186 -6.56 14.13 3.97
CA HIS A 186 -7.59 15.01 3.39
C HIS A 186 -8.05 14.59 2.01
N ALA A 187 -7.41 13.60 1.39
CA ALA A 187 -7.83 13.01 0.12
C ALA A 187 -8.79 11.85 0.37
N SER A 188 -10.07 12.05 0.09
CA SER A 188 -11.10 11.00 0.20
C SER A 188 -10.96 10.01 -0.95
N SER A 189 -10.83 8.73 -0.62
CA SER A 189 -10.89 7.64 -1.59
C SER A 189 -12.37 7.33 -1.87
N ASP A 190 -12.87 7.79 -3.01
CA ASP A 190 -14.25 7.57 -3.43
C ASP A 190 -14.31 6.33 -4.34
N VAL A 191 -14.49 5.16 -3.73
CA VAL A 191 -14.40 3.83 -4.34
C VAL A 191 -15.76 3.15 -4.31
N ASP A 192 -16.33 2.75 -5.45
CA ASP A 192 -17.60 2.05 -5.44
C ASP A 192 -17.58 0.72 -4.65
N GLU A 193 -18.75 0.29 -4.15
CA GLU A 193 -18.86 -0.85 -3.24
C GLU A 193 -18.32 -2.14 -3.85
N ARG A 194 -18.60 -2.42 -5.13
CA ARG A 194 -18.08 -3.62 -5.82
C ARG A 194 -16.56 -3.60 -5.87
N THR A 195 -15.98 -2.46 -6.24
CA THR A 195 -14.53 -2.28 -6.32
C THR A 195 -13.87 -2.44 -4.95
N LEU A 196 -14.48 -1.94 -3.87
CA LEU A 196 -14.00 -2.19 -2.52
C LEU A 196 -13.92 -3.70 -2.25
N HIS A 197 -14.98 -4.46 -2.52
CA HIS A 197 -15.06 -5.89 -2.21
C HIS A 197 -14.21 -6.77 -3.13
N GLU A 198 -13.99 -6.39 -4.40
CA GLU A 198 -13.22 -7.21 -5.34
C GLU A 198 -11.72 -6.85 -5.39
N ILE A 199 -11.34 -5.61 -5.04
CA ILE A 199 -9.96 -5.13 -5.18
C ILE A 199 -9.32 -4.75 -3.84
N TYR A 200 -9.96 -3.87 -3.03
CA TYR A 200 -9.30 -3.25 -1.88
C TYR A 200 -9.52 -3.99 -0.56
N PHE A 201 -10.55 -4.80 -0.44
CA PHE A 201 -10.87 -5.56 0.76
C PHE A 201 -10.35 -7.00 0.81
N PRO A 202 -10.07 -7.72 -0.31
CA PRO A 202 -9.79 -9.16 -0.25
C PRO A 202 -8.67 -9.56 0.71
N ALA A 203 -7.55 -8.82 0.75
CA ALA A 203 -6.45 -9.14 1.67
C ALA A 203 -6.85 -8.95 3.14
N PHE A 204 -7.66 -7.95 3.47
CA PHE A 204 -8.21 -7.76 4.82
C PHE A 204 -9.22 -8.84 5.16
N ARG A 205 -10.14 -9.15 4.24
CA ARG A 205 -11.13 -10.21 4.41
C ARG A 205 -10.44 -11.54 4.71
N LYS A 206 -9.44 -11.90 3.91
CA LYS A 206 -8.71 -13.15 4.08
C LYS A 206 -7.91 -13.17 5.39
N ALA A 207 -7.28 -12.06 5.78
CA ALA A 207 -6.61 -11.92 7.07
C ALA A 207 -7.57 -12.16 8.25
N VAL A 208 -8.84 -11.73 8.14
CA VAL A 208 -9.85 -11.95 9.17
C VAL A 208 -10.39 -13.38 9.13
N GLU A 209 -10.89 -13.82 7.96
CA GLU A 209 -11.65 -15.08 7.83
C GLU A 209 -10.75 -16.33 7.84
N LYS A 210 -9.47 -16.22 7.40
CA LYS A 210 -8.54 -17.35 7.29
C LYS A 210 -7.43 -17.29 8.32
N ALA A 211 -6.65 -16.20 8.35
CA ALA A 211 -5.54 -16.07 9.29
C ALA A 211 -5.98 -15.63 10.70
N HIS A 212 -7.25 -15.33 10.93
CA HIS A 212 -7.80 -14.92 12.23
C HIS A 212 -6.96 -13.84 12.91
N VAL A 213 -6.62 -12.80 12.15
CA VAL A 213 -5.75 -11.72 12.58
C VAL A 213 -6.23 -11.09 13.89
N GLY A 214 -5.30 -10.84 14.82
CA GLY A 214 -5.65 -10.30 16.14
C GLY A 214 -5.92 -8.81 16.15
N ALA A 215 -5.40 -8.04 15.17
CA ALA A 215 -5.65 -6.62 15.09
C ALA A 215 -5.80 -6.14 13.63
N VAL A 216 -6.58 -5.07 13.45
CA VAL A 216 -6.72 -4.32 12.19
C VAL A 216 -6.45 -2.86 12.49
N MET A 217 -5.67 -2.17 11.63
CA MET A 217 -5.43 -0.74 11.75
C MET A 217 -6.18 0.00 10.63
N THR A 218 -6.98 1.01 11.02
CA THR A 218 -7.66 1.88 10.06
C THR A 218 -6.65 2.77 9.32
N SER A 219 -6.99 3.20 8.12
CA SER A 219 -6.14 4.09 7.32
C SER A 219 -6.28 5.56 7.71
N TYR A 220 -5.35 6.40 7.20
CA TYR A 220 -5.40 7.86 7.40
C TYR A 220 -6.53 8.53 6.63
N ASN A 221 -6.81 8.05 5.42
CA ASN A 221 -7.67 8.69 4.46
C ASN A 221 -9.15 8.57 4.81
N PRO A 222 -9.96 9.57 4.42
CA PRO A 222 -11.39 9.38 4.34
C PRO A 222 -11.74 8.38 3.22
N VAL A 223 -12.83 7.64 3.41
CA VAL A 223 -13.48 6.83 2.37
C VAL A 223 -14.91 7.34 2.26
N PHE A 224 -15.29 7.79 1.07
CA PHE A 224 -16.57 8.52 0.84
C PHE A 224 -16.76 9.72 1.78
N GLY A 225 -15.69 10.46 2.05
CA GLY A 225 -15.74 11.66 2.87
C GLY A 225 -15.81 11.42 4.39
N VAL A 226 -15.72 10.16 4.85
CA VAL A 226 -15.70 9.77 6.26
C VAL A 226 -14.35 9.15 6.58
N HIS A 227 -13.63 9.69 7.57
CA HIS A 227 -12.35 9.12 7.98
C HIS A 227 -12.48 7.65 8.36
N ALA A 228 -11.50 6.83 7.95
CA ALA A 228 -11.55 5.38 8.15
C ALA A 228 -11.75 4.99 9.62
N SER A 229 -11.17 5.73 10.57
CA SER A 229 -11.37 5.53 12.01
C SER A 229 -12.81 5.80 12.50
N GLU A 230 -13.63 6.48 11.71
CA GLU A 230 -15.00 6.88 12.03
C GLU A 230 -16.04 6.26 11.08
N ASN A 231 -15.62 5.44 10.12
CA ASN A 231 -16.46 4.89 9.07
C ASN A 231 -17.21 3.63 9.53
N ALA A 232 -18.44 3.80 10.01
CA ALA A 232 -19.26 2.70 10.52
C ALA A 232 -19.56 1.63 9.46
N TYR A 233 -19.70 1.98 8.17
CA TYR A 233 -19.89 0.99 7.11
C TYR A 233 -18.69 0.03 7.05
N MET A 234 -17.48 0.56 6.99
CA MET A 234 -16.29 -0.29 6.91
C MET A 234 -16.05 -1.07 8.21
N ASN A 235 -16.11 -0.37 9.34
CA ASN A 235 -15.66 -0.92 10.61
C ASN A 235 -16.70 -1.84 11.28
N VAL A 236 -17.99 -1.52 11.14
CA VAL A 236 -19.08 -2.28 11.79
C VAL A 236 -19.75 -3.21 10.78
N GLU A 237 -20.26 -2.68 9.66
CA GLU A 237 -21.01 -3.52 8.72
C GLU A 237 -20.12 -4.52 8.00
N VAL A 238 -18.98 -4.08 7.45
CA VAL A 238 -18.10 -4.97 6.68
C VAL A 238 -17.21 -5.79 7.62
N LEU A 239 -16.38 -5.12 8.42
CA LEU A 239 -15.35 -5.81 9.21
C LEU A 239 -15.96 -6.71 10.30
N ARG A 240 -16.93 -6.20 11.09
CA ARG A 240 -17.52 -6.94 12.21
C ARG A 240 -18.67 -7.86 11.77
N ASN A 241 -19.66 -7.30 11.05
CA ASN A 241 -20.90 -8.03 10.78
C ASN A 241 -20.76 -9.01 9.61
N MET A 242 -20.08 -8.58 8.51
CA MET A 242 -19.94 -9.46 7.33
C MET A 242 -18.80 -10.47 7.51
N TRP A 243 -17.64 -10.06 8.02
CA TRP A 243 -16.47 -10.95 8.14
C TRP A 243 -16.28 -11.56 9.53
N GLY A 244 -17.00 -11.09 10.53
CA GLY A 244 -16.94 -11.66 11.88
C GLY A 244 -15.67 -11.31 12.66
N PHE A 245 -15.00 -10.19 12.36
CA PHE A 245 -13.81 -9.78 13.09
C PHE A 245 -14.07 -9.57 14.58
N ASP A 246 -13.34 -10.26 15.44
CA ASP A 246 -13.46 -10.21 16.90
C ASP A 246 -12.22 -9.63 17.62
N GLY A 247 -11.21 -9.21 16.83
CA GLY A 247 -9.95 -8.64 17.32
C GLY A 247 -10.01 -7.14 17.62
N ILE A 248 -8.84 -6.52 17.78
CA ILE A 248 -8.65 -5.10 18.09
C ILE A 248 -8.69 -4.27 16.80
N LEU A 249 -9.63 -3.33 16.70
CA LEU A 249 -9.60 -2.30 15.67
C LEU A 249 -8.94 -1.05 16.22
N MET A 250 -7.73 -0.74 15.73
CA MET A 250 -6.97 0.45 16.16
C MET A 250 -6.92 1.52 15.08
N SER A 251 -6.73 2.77 15.48
CA SER A 251 -6.43 3.86 14.55
C SER A 251 -4.98 3.80 14.08
N ASP A 252 -4.70 4.32 12.89
CA ASP A 252 -3.36 4.76 12.55
C ASP A 252 -2.96 5.96 13.44
N TRP A 253 -1.68 6.36 13.42
CA TRP A 253 -1.13 7.39 14.31
C TRP A 253 -1.74 8.76 14.02
N THR A 254 -2.40 9.36 15.02
CA THR A 254 -3.08 10.67 14.90
C THR A 254 -4.22 10.73 13.86
N SER A 255 -4.84 9.60 13.53
CA SER A 255 -5.91 9.51 12.53
C SER A 255 -7.33 9.42 13.13
N VAL A 256 -7.51 9.92 14.34
CA VAL A 256 -8.83 10.12 14.97
C VAL A 256 -9.17 11.59 14.95
N TYR A 257 -10.38 11.94 14.57
CA TYR A 257 -10.78 13.35 14.32
C TYR A 257 -11.96 13.80 15.17
N SER A 258 -12.76 12.87 15.71
CA SER A 258 -13.84 13.17 16.65
C SER A 258 -14.08 12.01 17.63
N THR A 259 -14.51 12.34 18.88
CA THR A 259 -14.80 11.34 19.90
C THR A 259 -16.04 10.51 19.54
N SER A 260 -17.17 11.17 19.23
CA SER A 260 -18.40 10.45 18.92
C SER A 260 -18.31 9.68 17.60
N GLY A 261 -17.64 10.24 16.58
CA GLY A 261 -17.43 9.58 15.31
C GLY A 261 -16.62 8.29 15.48
N ALA A 262 -15.48 8.35 16.16
CA ALA A 262 -14.63 7.19 16.37
C ALA A 262 -15.29 6.11 17.24
N VAL A 263 -15.94 6.51 18.34
CA VAL A 263 -16.63 5.56 19.22
C VAL A 263 -17.78 4.88 18.50
N ASN A 264 -18.67 5.62 17.89
CA ASN A 264 -19.85 5.07 17.19
C ASN A 264 -19.47 4.45 15.83
N GLY A 265 -18.35 4.88 15.24
CA GLY A 265 -17.78 4.31 14.00
C GLY A 265 -17.04 2.99 14.19
N GLY A 266 -16.99 2.42 15.43
CA GLY A 266 -16.51 1.07 15.67
C GLY A 266 -15.05 0.95 16.12
N LEU A 267 -14.27 2.03 16.23
CA LEU A 267 -12.86 2.04 16.64
C LEU A 267 -12.71 1.59 18.10
N ASP A 268 -11.81 0.63 18.39
CA ASP A 268 -11.57 0.14 19.77
C ASP A 268 -10.43 0.89 20.47
N LEU A 269 -9.36 1.26 19.73
CA LEU A 269 -8.14 1.83 20.32
C LEU A 269 -7.65 3.03 19.53
N GLU A 270 -7.45 4.17 20.20
CA GLU A 270 -6.81 5.35 19.61
C GLU A 270 -5.30 5.32 19.83
N CYS A 271 -4.51 5.47 18.76
CA CYS A 271 -3.06 5.58 18.74
C CYS A 271 -2.61 6.96 18.17
N PRO A 272 -1.41 7.47 18.56
CA PRO A 272 -0.36 6.93 19.48
C PRO A 272 -0.67 7.12 20.95
N LYS A 273 -1.66 7.93 21.30
CA LYS A 273 -2.15 8.22 22.65
C LYS A 273 -3.61 8.65 22.58
N GLY A 274 -4.35 8.46 23.67
CA GLY A 274 -5.69 8.99 23.77
C GLY A 274 -5.70 10.53 23.72
N VAL A 275 -6.32 11.08 22.68
CA VAL A 275 -6.60 12.50 22.47
C VAL A 275 -8.11 12.72 22.42
N TYR A 276 -8.79 11.90 21.65
CA TYR A 276 -10.25 11.89 21.48
C TYR A 276 -10.91 10.83 22.33
N LEU A 277 -10.28 9.66 22.49
CA LEU A 277 -10.78 8.58 23.32
C LEU A 277 -10.19 8.67 24.75
N THR A 278 -10.69 9.62 25.51
CA THR A 278 -10.33 9.84 26.92
C THR A 278 -11.60 10.01 27.76
N LYS A 279 -11.51 9.73 29.06
CA LYS A 279 -12.65 9.89 29.97
C LYS A 279 -13.22 11.31 29.97
N GLU A 280 -12.36 12.34 29.84
CA GLU A 280 -12.77 13.75 29.85
C GLU A 280 -13.69 14.08 28.68
N ARG A 281 -13.50 13.41 27.53
CA ARG A 281 -14.29 13.62 26.32
C ARG A 281 -15.46 12.65 26.21
N ILE A 282 -15.30 11.41 26.64
CA ILE A 282 -16.31 10.34 26.51
C ILE A 282 -17.41 10.47 27.56
N MET A 283 -17.07 10.72 28.84
CA MET A 283 -18.04 10.76 29.95
C MET A 283 -19.18 11.79 29.74
N PRO A 284 -18.92 13.03 29.24
CA PRO A 284 -20.02 13.94 28.91
C PRO A 284 -20.96 13.40 27.80
N LEU A 285 -20.42 12.67 26.82
CA LEU A 285 -21.21 12.10 25.72
C LEU A 285 -22.05 10.91 26.16
N ILE A 286 -21.55 10.12 27.11
CA ILE A 286 -22.37 9.08 27.77
C ILE A 286 -23.50 9.72 28.56
N LYS A 287 -23.21 10.75 29.37
CA LYS A 287 -24.21 11.45 30.18
C LYS A 287 -25.30 12.09 29.31
N SER A 288 -24.99 12.54 28.10
CA SER A 288 -25.95 13.11 27.16
C SER A 288 -26.64 12.06 26.26
N GLY A 289 -26.29 10.78 26.39
CA GLY A 289 -26.87 9.70 25.58
C GLY A 289 -26.36 9.62 24.13
N VAL A 290 -25.30 10.35 23.77
CA VAL A 290 -24.67 10.28 22.45
C VAL A 290 -23.85 9.00 22.27
N ILE A 291 -23.25 8.52 23.37
CA ILE A 291 -22.49 7.26 23.46
C ILE A 291 -23.15 6.40 24.54
N SER A 292 -23.29 5.09 24.33
CA SER A 292 -23.75 4.17 25.36
C SER A 292 -22.57 3.56 26.14
N GLU A 293 -22.79 3.23 27.42
CA GLU A 293 -21.79 2.50 28.21
C GLU A 293 -21.49 1.12 27.61
N GLU A 294 -22.49 0.46 27.04
CA GLU A 294 -22.34 -0.83 26.38
C GLU A 294 -21.38 -0.75 25.18
N THR A 295 -21.38 0.37 24.45
CA THR A 295 -20.42 0.59 23.34
C THR A 295 -18.98 0.63 23.86
N ILE A 296 -18.74 1.28 25.00
CA ILE A 296 -17.43 1.33 25.64
C ILE A 296 -17.04 -0.06 26.17
N ASP A 297 -17.97 -0.76 26.82
CA ASP A 297 -17.76 -2.12 27.34
C ASP A 297 -17.33 -3.09 26.23
N ARG A 298 -17.96 -3.01 25.08
CA ARG A 298 -17.61 -3.84 23.91
C ARG A 298 -16.19 -3.58 23.41
N LYS A 299 -15.75 -2.32 23.33
CA LYS A 299 -14.39 -1.98 22.91
C LYS A 299 -13.34 -2.55 23.86
N VAL A 300 -13.54 -2.34 25.15
CA VAL A 300 -12.67 -2.92 26.19
C VAL A 300 -12.68 -4.44 26.13
N TYR A 301 -13.86 -5.05 25.91
CA TYR A 301 -14.01 -6.49 25.73
C TYR A 301 -13.21 -7.00 24.52
N ASN A 302 -13.30 -6.35 23.35
CA ASN A 302 -12.57 -6.75 22.16
C ASN A 302 -11.05 -6.76 22.42
N ILE A 303 -10.54 -5.72 23.09
CA ILE A 303 -9.13 -5.62 23.47
C ILE A 303 -8.75 -6.74 24.41
N LEU A 304 -9.47 -6.90 25.54
CA LEU A 304 -9.14 -7.89 26.57
C LEU A 304 -9.31 -9.32 26.08
N SER A 305 -10.33 -9.61 25.29
CA SER A 305 -10.56 -10.93 24.69
C SER A 305 -9.42 -11.31 23.75
N THR A 306 -8.93 -10.37 22.95
CA THR A 306 -7.77 -10.58 22.09
C THR A 306 -6.50 -10.83 22.89
N LEU A 307 -6.23 -10.03 23.93
CA LEU A 307 -5.07 -10.23 24.79
C LEU A 307 -5.10 -11.58 25.50
N ASP A 308 -6.28 -12.02 25.95
CA ASP A 308 -6.46 -13.33 26.59
C ASP A 308 -6.23 -14.49 25.60
N ARG A 309 -6.76 -14.36 24.38
CA ARG A 309 -6.56 -15.33 23.29
C ARG A 309 -5.08 -15.60 23.00
N PHE A 310 -4.24 -14.57 23.08
CA PHE A 310 -2.79 -14.66 22.90
C PHE A 310 -2.01 -14.94 24.21
N GLY A 311 -2.70 -15.16 25.34
CA GLY A 311 -2.10 -15.45 26.64
C GLY A 311 -1.36 -14.28 27.27
N LEU A 312 -1.57 -13.07 26.78
CA LEU A 312 -0.86 -11.85 27.21
C LEU A 312 -1.35 -11.29 28.54
N LEU A 313 -2.49 -11.79 29.05
CA LEU A 313 -2.99 -11.47 30.38
C LEU A 313 -2.33 -12.33 31.47
N ASP A 314 -1.64 -13.43 31.15
CA ASP A 314 -1.06 -14.38 32.10
C ASP A 314 0.44 -14.18 32.28
N LYS A 315 1.16 -13.85 31.23
CA LYS A 315 2.61 -13.73 31.25
C LYS A 315 3.12 -12.68 30.24
N PRO A 316 4.28 -12.07 30.51
CA PRO A 316 4.94 -11.20 29.54
C PRO A 316 5.30 -11.97 28.27
N ILE A 317 5.25 -11.29 27.13
CA ILE A 317 5.66 -11.85 25.84
C ILE A 317 7.18 -11.98 25.71
N LEU A 318 7.96 -11.23 26.50
CA LEU A 318 9.42 -11.23 26.41
C LEU A 318 10.00 -12.62 26.66
N ASP A 319 10.78 -13.09 25.70
CA ASP A 319 11.54 -14.34 25.77
C ASP A 319 13.02 -14.02 25.59
N GLU A 320 13.76 -13.96 26.71
CA GLU A 320 15.20 -13.67 26.72
C GLU A 320 16.06 -14.82 26.20
N SER A 321 15.48 -16.02 25.99
CA SER A 321 16.20 -17.15 25.39
C SER A 321 16.36 -17.03 23.88
N ILE A 322 15.57 -16.16 23.23
CA ILE A 322 15.67 -15.90 21.79
C ILE A 322 16.82 -14.92 21.55
N GLU A 323 17.79 -15.36 20.77
CA GLU A 323 18.92 -14.51 20.35
C GLU A 323 18.41 -13.35 19.47
N LYS A 324 18.77 -12.09 19.83
CA LYS A 324 18.30 -10.90 19.11
C LYS A 324 18.88 -10.76 17.71
N ASP A 325 20.14 -11.19 17.51
CA ASP A 325 20.79 -11.32 16.21
C ASP A 325 20.71 -12.79 15.78
N ASN A 326 19.51 -13.23 15.39
CA ASN A 326 19.22 -14.62 15.13
C ASN A 326 19.69 -15.04 13.73
N PRO A 327 20.61 -16.01 13.61
CA PRO A 327 21.11 -16.47 12.31
C PRO A 327 20.05 -17.08 11.39
N GLU A 328 18.98 -17.69 11.94
CA GLU A 328 17.86 -18.22 11.16
C GLU A 328 17.08 -17.07 10.49
N ASN A 329 16.92 -15.95 11.20
CA ASN A 329 16.25 -14.77 10.67
C ASN A 329 17.07 -14.12 9.54
N ALA A 330 18.40 -14.02 9.70
CA ALA A 330 19.29 -13.57 8.64
C ALA A 330 19.26 -14.49 7.41
N ALA A 331 19.21 -15.81 7.62
CA ALA A 331 19.07 -16.79 6.53
C ALA A 331 17.72 -16.65 5.81
N THR A 332 16.63 -16.38 6.54
CA THR A 332 15.31 -16.11 5.95
C THR A 332 15.33 -14.81 5.13
N ALA A 333 15.98 -13.76 5.62
CA ALA A 333 16.14 -12.51 4.86
C ALA A 333 16.91 -12.74 3.54
N LEU A 334 17.96 -13.56 3.56
CA LEU A 334 18.72 -13.95 2.37
C LEU A 334 17.86 -14.76 1.38
N GLU A 335 17.10 -15.73 1.85
CA GLU A 335 16.25 -16.57 1.01
C GLU A 335 15.15 -15.73 0.31
N LEU A 336 14.49 -14.86 1.04
CA LEU A 336 13.54 -13.89 0.49
C LEU A 336 14.17 -13.04 -0.61
N ALA A 337 15.34 -12.45 -0.35
CA ALA A 337 16.02 -11.61 -1.33
C ALA A 337 16.39 -12.40 -2.60
N ARG A 338 16.88 -13.63 -2.47
CA ARG A 338 17.21 -14.50 -3.61
C ARG A 338 16.00 -14.84 -4.47
N GLU A 339 14.87 -15.14 -3.84
CA GLU A 339 13.67 -15.56 -4.55
C GLU A 339 12.84 -14.40 -5.11
N GLY A 340 12.96 -13.19 -4.54
CA GLY A 340 12.15 -12.04 -4.93
C GLY A 340 12.82 -11.08 -5.93
N ILE A 341 14.15 -11.16 -6.14
CA ILE A 341 14.81 -10.37 -7.20
C ILE A 341 14.32 -10.84 -8.56
N VAL A 342 13.84 -9.90 -9.39
CA VAL A 342 13.27 -10.19 -10.71
C VAL A 342 14.26 -9.81 -11.81
N MET A 343 14.59 -10.74 -12.70
CA MET A 343 15.34 -10.42 -13.91
C MET A 343 14.38 -9.97 -15.00
N LEU A 344 14.46 -8.68 -15.38
CA LEU A 344 13.59 -8.09 -16.39
C LEU A 344 14.16 -8.22 -17.79
N GLU A 345 15.48 -8.05 -17.93
CA GLU A 345 16.17 -8.16 -19.22
C GLU A 345 17.49 -8.91 -19.06
N ASN A 346 17.84 -9.70 -20.07
CA ASN A 346 19.13 -10.41 -20.18
C ASN A 346 19.47 -10.62 -21.65
N ARG A 347 19.81 -9.52 -22.34
CA ARG A 347 20.11 -9.52 -23.77
C ARG A 347 21.42 -10.25 -24.02
N GLY A 348 21.45 -11.04 -25.08
CA GLY A 348 22.65 -11.78 -25.45
C GLY A 348 23.18 -12.78 -24.40
N GLY A 349 22.45 -12.99 -23.29
CA GLY A 349 22.93 -13.82 -22.19
C GLY A 349 24.07 -13.15 -21.41
N GLU A 350 23.97 -11.84 -21.16
CA GLU A 350 24.94 -11.06 -20.39
C GLU A 350 25.17 -11.63 -18.98
N LEU A 351 24.11 -12.01 -18.31
CA LEU A 351 24.16 -12.76 -17.07
C LEU A 351 23.96 -14.26 -17.32
N PRO A 352 24.60 -15.15 -16.53
CA PRO A 352 25.48 -14.86 -15.40
C PRO A 352 26.91 -14.51 -15.83
N TYR A 353 27.63 -13.74 -14.98
CA TYR A 353 29.02 -13.38 -15.22
C TYR A 353 29.96 -14.58 -15.00
N GLY A 354 31.02 -14.64 -15.80
CA GLY A 354 32.08 -15.62 -15.65
C GLY A 354 32.92 -15.44 -14.37
N LYS A 355 33.43 -16.53 -13.79
CA LYS A 355 34.16 -16.51 -12.48
C LYS A 355 35.38 -15.58 -12.41
N ARG A 356 35.93 -15.15 -13.52
CA ARG A 356 37.16 -14.33 -13.61
C ARG A 356 36.89 -13.00 -14.34
N GLU A 357 35.66 -12.65 -14.51
CA GLU A 357 35.29 -11.34 -15.09
C GLU A 357 35.78 -10.20 -14.20
N ARG A 358 36.22 -9.12 -14.84
CA ARG A 358 36.56 -7.87 -14.15
C ARG A 358 35.32 -7.03 -14.05
N VAL A 359 34.79 -6.91 -12.87
CA VAL A 359 33.51 -6.21 -12.62
C VAL A 359 33.81 -4.82 -12.05
N LEU A 360 33.32 -3.78 -12.71
CA LEU A 360 33.22 -2.44 -12.13
C LEU A 360 31.84 -2.32 -11.48
N VAL A 361 31.81 -2.11 -10.16
CA VAL A 361 30.57 -1.84 -9.41
C VAL A 361 30.52 -0.34 -9.11
N MET A 362 29.42 0.30 -9.44
CA MET A 362 29.23 1.72 -9.22
C MET A 362 27.76 2.11 -9.12
N GLY A 363 27.50 3.36 -8.82
CA GLY A 363 26.16 3.93 -8.67
C GLY A 363 25.78 4.20 -7.22
N PRO A 364 24.75 5.03 -6.97
CA PRO A 364 24.43 5.55 -5.64
C PRO A 364 24.06 4.46 -4.63
N ASN A 365 23.55 3.33 -5.09
CA ASN A 365 23.11 2.21 -4.25
C ASN A 365 24.16 1.08 -4.15
N ALA A 366 25.35 1.25 -4.74
CA ALA A 366 26.39 0.20 -4.77
C ALA A 366 26.94 -0.16 -3.39
N CYS A 367 27.20 0.87 -2.57
CA CYS A 367 27.89 0.77 -1.28
C CYS A 367 26.96 1.01 -0.07
N VAL A 368 25.66 1.00 -0.28
CA VAL A 368 24.65 1.21 0.78
C VAL A 368 23.54 0.17 0.66
N THR A 369 22.96 -0.20 1.79
CA THR A 369 21.73 -1.00 1.80
C THR A 369 20.56 -0.05 1.75
N THR A 370 19.77 -0.15 0.69
CA THR A 370 18.62 0.70 0.45
C THR A 370 17.34 0.13 1.09
N THR A 371 16.48 1.04 1.55
CA THR A 371 15.15 0.74 2.06
C THR A 371 14.23 1.92 1.78
N GLY A 372 12.91 1.73 1.86
CA GLY A 372 11.96 2.83 1.93
C GLY A 372 12.01 3.54 3.28
N GLY A 373 11.52 4.78 3.32
CA GLY A 373 11.47 5.61 4.52
C GLY A 373 10.18 5.45 5.33
N GLY A 374 10.15 6.04 6.53
CA GLY A 374 8.96 6.03 7.39
C GLY A 374 8.89 4.82 8.33
N SER A 375 7.69 4.32 8.60
CA SER A 375 7.45 3.21 9.55
C SER A 375 8.06 1.87 9.12
N GLY A 376 8.41 1.71 7.85
CA GLY A 376 9.14 0.55 7.33
C GLY A 376 10.64 0.55 7.58
N PHE A 377 11.24 1.67 8.07
CA PHE A 377 12.68 1.77 8.28
C PHE A 377 13.14 0.98 9.52
N VAL A 378 14.14 0.12 9.38
CA VAL A 378 14.73 -0.71 10.44
C VAL A 378 16.24 -0.51 10.49
N THR A 379 16.81 -0.47 11.70
CA THR A 379 18.26 -0.47 11.90
C THR A 379 18.76 -1.92 12.04
N PRO A 380 19.52 -2.46 11.06
CA PRO A 380 19.98 -3.84 11.10
C PRO A 380 21.22 -4.02 11.98
N PHE A 381 21.50 -5.27 12.38
CA PHE A 381 22.77 -5.65 13.05
C PHE A 381 23.95 -5.53 12.12
N HIS A 382 23.79 -5.95 10.87
CA HIS A 382 24.78 -5.85 9.80
C HIS A 382 24.08 -5.69 8.46
N THR A 383 24.83 -5.31 7.47
CA THR A 383 24.37 -5.27 6.07
C THR A 383 25.45 -5.76 5.15
N VAL A 384 25.05 -6.43 4.07
CA VAL A 384 25.94 -6.75 2.95
C VAL A 384 25.48 -5.91 1.76
N THR A 385 26.32 -4.93 1.40
CA THR A 385 26.05 -4.09 0.22
C THR A 385 26.27 -4.86 -1.07
N VAL A 386 25.75 -4.36 -2.20
CA VAL A 386 26.00 -5.00 -3.51
C VAL A 386 27.51 -5.08 -3.79
N ALA A 387 28.25 -4.01 -3.50
CA ALA A 387 29.71 -3.98 -3.66
C ALA A 387 30.42 -5.08 -2.82
N ASP A 388 29.99 -5.29 -1.56
CA ASP A 388 30.54 -6.32 -0.69
C ASP A 388 30.19 -7.72 -1.20
N GLY A 389 28.93 -7.95 -1.57
CA GLY A 389 28.48 -9.22 -2.12
C GLY A 389 29.26 -9.64 -3.37
N ILE A 390 29.42 -8.70 -4.32
CA ILE A 390 30.19 -8.93 -5.55
C ILE A 390 31.67 -9.20 -5.24
N LYS A 391 32.29 -8.43 -4.34
CA LYS A 391 33.67 -8.69 -3.89
C LYS A 391 33.81 -10.08 -3.25
N ASN A 392 32.90 -10.46 -2.37
CA ASN A 392 32.92 -11.77 -1.71
C ASN A 392 32.79 -12.91 -2.71
N GLN A 393 31.94 -12.75 -3.75
CA GLN A 393 31.66 -13.80 -4.72
C GLN A 393 32.74 -13.94 -5.79
N PHE A 394 33.28 -12.82 -6.33
CA PHE A 394 34.23 -12.84 -7.44
C PHE A 394 35.69 -12.70 -6.96
N GLY A 395 35.91 -12.18 -5.75
CA GLY A 395 37.22 -11.87 -5.13
C GLY A 395 37.71 -10.46 -5.47
N GLU A 396 38.28 -9.79 -4.48
CA GLU A 396 38.67 -8.37 -4.54
C GLU A 396 39.54 -8.00 -5.75
N LYS A 397 40.40 -8.88 -6.20
CA LYS A 397 41.29 -8.62 -7.36
C LYS A 397 40.57 -8.50 -8.70
N TYR A 398 39.33 -8.96 -8.78
CA TYR A 398 38.48 -8.90 -9.98
C TYR A 398 37.39 -7.83 -9.91
N VAL A 399 37.22 -7.22 -8.74
CA VAL A 399 36.14 -6.24 -8.52
C VAL A 399 36.75 -4.89 -8.22
N GLN A 400 36.44 -3.92 -9.06
CA GLN A 400 36.71 -2.52 -8.80
C GLN A 400 35.39 -1.86 -8.37
N VAL A 401 35.40 -1.18 -7.23
CA VAL A 401 34.29 -0.34 -6.81
C VAL A 401 34.66 1.11 -7.08
N LEU A 402 33.75 1.84 -7.71
CA LEU A 402 33.85 3.28 -7.89
C LEU A 402 32.67 3.91 -7.15
N SER A 403 32.93 4.31 -5.91
CA SER A 403 31.92 4.92 -5.05
C SER A 403 31.54 6.32 -5.53
N ASP A 404 30.42 6.84 -5.05
CA ASP A 404 30.04 8.22 -5.30
C ASP A 404 31.10 9.23 -4.83
N ASP A 405 31.84 8.90 -3.76
CA ASP A 405 32.92 9.75 -3.25
C ASP A 405 34.17 9.70 -4.16
N ASP A 406 34.44 8.57 -4.81
CA ASP A 406 35.50 8.46 -5.82
C ASP A 406 35.13 9.20 -7.11
N LEU A 407 33.85 9.17 -7.48
CA LEU A 407 33.31 9.87 -8.65
C LEU A 407 33.23 11.38 -8.46
N TYR A 408 32.98 11.85 -7.23
CA TYR A 408 32.84 13.26 -6.93
C TYR A 408 33.88 13.66 -5.87
N ALA A 409 35.07 14.05 -6.35
CA ALA A 409 36.15 14.49 -5.49
C ALA A 409 35.71 15.69 -4.65
N ASP A 410 35.87 15.59 -3.35
CA ASP A 410 35.50 16.66 -2.39
C ASP A 410 36.28 17.94 -2.68
N ILE A 411 35.55 19.02 -2.87
CA ILE A 411 36.13 20.37 -3.12
C ILE A 411 35.84 21.34 -1.97
N SER A 412 35.41 20.85 -0.82
CA SER A 412 35.09 21.71 0.33
C SER A 412 36.27 22.57 0.78
N SER A 413 37.50 22.05 0.64
CA SER A 413 38.75 22.82 0.91
C SER A 413 39.04 23.94 -0.10
N ASP A 414 38.41 23.93 -1.27
CA ASP A 414 38.59 24.93 -2.33
C ASP A 414 37.61 26.09 -2.21
N ILE A 415 36.68 26.00 -1.27
CA ILE A 415 35.72 27.07 -0.96
C ILE A 415 36.40 28.14 -0.12
N VAL A 416 36.16 29.38 -0.47
CA VAL A 416 36.81 30.54 0.20
C VAL A 416 35.77 31.48 0.81
N ALA A 417 35.89 31.70 2.12
CA ALA A 417 34.97 32.53 2.90
C ALA A 417 35.20 34.03 2.74
N SER A 418 36.42 34.41 2.38
CA SER A 418 36.82 35.81 2.28
C SER A 418 36.92 36.32 0.85
N LYS A 419 36.54 37.56 0.61
CA LYS A 419 36.63 38.21 -0.70
C LYS A 419 38.08 38.34 -1.24
N ASP A 420 39.09 38.28 -0.37
CA ASP A 420 40.51 38.35 -0.73
C ASP A 420 41.14 36.99 -1.06
N GLY A 421 40.32 35.91 -1.02
CA GLY A 421 40.73 34.56 -1.42
C GLY A 421 41.69 33.86 -0.41
N LYS A 422 41.78 34.33 0.84
CA LYS A 422 42.82 33.85 1.79
C LYS A 422 42.28 32.95 2.89
N THR A 423 40.98 32.93 3.15
CA THR A 423 40.41 32.15 4.23
C THR A 423 39.50 31.06 3.68
N ASN A 424 39.94 29.79 3.78
CA ASN A 424 39.17 28.64 3.33
C ASN A 424 37.96 28.40 4.22
N GLY A 425 36.89 27.85 3.65
CA GLY A 425 35.65 27.57 4.33
C GLY A 425 34.50 28.51 3.92
N PHE A 426 33.53 28.61 4.77
CA PHE A 426 32.32 29.41 4.58
C PHE A 426 32.25 30.53 5.61
N ARG A 427 31.88 31.72 5.20
CA ARG A 427 31.44 32.77 6.11
C ARG A 427 30.06 32.38 6.63
N ALA A 428 29.98 32.08 7.93
CA ALA A 428 28.78 31.64 8.62
C ALA A 428 28.16 32.75 9.46
N GLU A 429 26.88 33.01 9.28
CA GLU A 429 26.06 33.96 10.00
C GLU A 429 24.97 33.21 10.78
N TYR A 430 25.03 33.26 12.11
CA TYR A 430 24.11 32.62 13.02
C TYR A 430 23.09 33.62 13.54
N TYR A 431 21.81 33.34 13.46
CA TYR A 431 20.69 34.19 13.89
C TYR A 431 19.89 33.49 14.99
N ASP A 432 19.41 34.27 15.95
CA ASP A 432 18.56 33.83 17.06
C ASP A 432 17.07 33.71 16.68
N ASN A 433 16.79 33.61 15.40
CA ASN A 433 15.46 33.47 14.80
C ASN A 433 15.50 32.64 13.52
N LYS A 434 14.37 32.16 13.06
CA LYS A 434 14.24 31.25 11.86
C LYS A 434 14.24 31.98 10.52
N THR A 435 14.14 33.28 10.49
CA THR A 435 13.83 34.11 9.31
C THR A 435 14.97 34.96 8.82
N PHE A 436 16.14 34.86 9.44
CA PHE A 436 17.32 35.72 9.21
C PHE A 436 17.07 37.22 9.45
N ASP A 437 16.12 37.56 10.29
CA ASP A 437 15.77 38.93 10.59
C ASP A 437 16.84 39.58 11.46
N GLY A 438 17.12 40.84 11.17
CA GLY A 438 18.05 41.65 11.96
C GLY A 438 19.53 41.44 11.58
N LYS A 439 20.42 41.60 12.57
CA LYS A 439 21.85 41.32 12.40
C LYS A 439 22.17 39.96 12.96
N PRO A 440 23.10 39.21 12.32
CA PRO A 440 23.52 37.91 12.89
C PRO A 440 24.13 38.12 14.30
N THR A 441 23.76 37.25 15.22
CA THR A 441 24.29 37.25 16.61
C THR A 441 25.72 36.77 16.60
N VAL A 442 26.09 35.78 15.77
CA VAL A 442 27.45 35.29 15.62
C VAL A 442 27.84 35.30 14.15
N VAL A 443 29.06 35.81 13.87
CA VAL A 443 29.68 35.70 12.52
C VAL A 443 31.07 35.09 12.71
N ARG A 444 31.28 33.95 12.01
CA ARG A 444 32.56 33.23 12.03
C ARG A 444 32.87 32.61 10.69
N THR A 445 34.01 31.99 10.55
CA THR A 445 34.32 31.11 9.42
C THR A 445 34.21 29.66 9.87
N ASP A 446 33.34 28.90 9.20
CA ASP A 446 33.24 27.47 9.38
C ASP A 446 34.01 26.76 8.24
N PRO A 447 34.90 25.82 8.53
CA PRO A 447 35.73 25.16 7.51
C PRO A 447 34.89 24.27 6.56
N ALA A 448 33.76 23.78 7.02
CA ALA A 448 32.78 23.00 6.28
C ALA A 448 31.40 23.15 6.93
N VAL A 449 30.35 22.75 6.21
CA VAL A 449 29.01 22.64 6.80
C VAL A 449 28.77 21.17 7.12
N ASP A 450 29.18 20.76 8.30
CA ASP A 450 28.99 19.39 8.81
C ASP A 450 28.69 19.45 10.32
N PHE A 451 27.42 19.76 10.62
CA PHE A 451 26.99 20.01 11.99
C PHE A 451 25.89 19.02 12.37
N ASN A 452 26.03 18.51 13.59
CA ASN A 452 24.96 17.80 14.30
C ASN A 452 24.97 18.33 15.74
N TRP A 453 24.10 19.28 16.01
CA TRP A 453 24.00 19.89 17.34
C TRP A 453 23.08 19.07 18.27
N GLY A 454 22.23 18.17 17.69
CA GLY A 454 21.18 17.52 18.45
C GLY A 454 20.28 18.58 19.06
N ARG A 455 20.06 18.49 20.37
CA ARG A 455 19.26 19.47 21.16
C ARG A 455 20.11 20.52 21.85
N LYS A 456 21.21 20.93 21.26
CA LYS A 456 22.13 21.89 21.85
C LYS A 456 22.21 23.16 21.00
N SER A 457 22.39 24.29 21.65
CA SER A 457 22.67 25.54 20.97
C SER A 457 23.91 25.42 20.05
N PRO A 458 23.86 25.96 18.81
CA PRO A 458 24.96 25.92 17.85
C PRO A 458 26.12 26.90 18.22
N ALA A 459 25.87 27.91 19.05
CA ALA A 459 26.86 28.89 19.46
C ALA A 459 26.35 29.71 20.66
N GLU A 460 27.27 30.32 21.41
CA GLU A 460 26.92 31.24 22.50
C GLU A 460 26.03 32.40 22.01
N GLY A 461 24.93 32.64 22.68
CA GLY A 461 23.94 33.68 22.33
C GLY A 461 22.88 33.21 21.29
N ILE A 462 22.94 32.00 20.83
CA ILE A 462 21.91 31.38 19.95
C ILE A 462 21.04 30.41 20.78
N PRO A 463 19.73 30.41 20.65
CA PRO A 463 18.85 29.45 21.36
C PRO A 463 19.10 27.99 20.93
N GLU A 464 18.63 27.03 21.76
CA GLU A 464 18.68 25.58 21.42
C GLU A 464 17.78 25.24 20.23
N ASP A 465 16.60 25.87 20.16
CA ASP A 465 15.60 25.72 19.09
C ASP A 465 15.27 27.12 18.48
N GLY A 466 14.74 27.11 17.25
CA GLY A 466 14.19 28.32 16.61
C GLY A 466 15.26 29.28 16.07
N PHE A 467 16.38 28.77 15.62
CA PHE A 467 17.50 29.56 15.05
C PHE A 467 17.66 29.34 13.55
N SER A 468 18.53 30.16 12.93
CA SER A 468 18.92 29.92 11.53
C SER A 468 20.40 30.22 11.28
N VAL A 469 20.97 29.61 10.25
CA VAL A 469 22.35 29.81 9.86
C VAL A 469 22.46 29.99 8.35
N ARG A 470 23.24 30.97 7.92
CA ARG A 470 23.61 31.18 6.52
C ARG A 470 25.08 30.98 6.35
N TRP A 471 25.49 30.06 5.49
CA TRP A 471 26.87 29.88 5.05
C TRP A 471 27.01 30.40 3.64
N GLU A 472 28.07 31.19 3.39
CA GLU A 472 28.40 31.71 2.07
C GLU A 472 29.89 31.55 1.79
N GLY A 473 30.23 31.02 0.62
CA GLY A 473 31.59 30.86 0.17
C GLY A 473 31.73 31.00 -1.34
N THR A 474 32.91 31.26 -1.82
CA THR A 474 33.24 31.39 -3.25
C THR A 474 34.06 30.20 -3.71
N TYR A 475 33.63 29.58 -4.78
CA TYR A 475 34.34 28.51 -5.49
C TYR A 475 34.84 29.02 -6.82
N THR A 476 36.15 28.90 -7.11
CA THR A 476 36.72 29.17 -8.43
C THR A 476 36.94 27.83 -9.14
N ALA A 477 36.21 27.61 -10.23
CA ALA A 477 36.27 26.32 -10.93
C ALA A 477 37.63 26.15 -11.67
N PRO A 478 38.48 25.17 -11.29
CA PRO A 478 39.76 24.96 -11.94
C PRO A 478 39.60 24.37 -13.36
N GLU A 479 38.48 23.70 -13.59
CA GLU A 479 38.10 23.12 -14.88
C GLU A 479 36.58 23.24 -15.10
N SER A 480 36.11 23.03 -16.32
CA SER A 480 34.67 22.91 -16.58
C SER A 480 34.19 21.52 -16.23
N GLY A 481 33.04 21.42 -15.58
CA GLY A 481 32.51 20.11 -15.12
C GLY A 481 31.22 20.26 -14.39
N LYS A 482 30.83 19.20 -13.70
CA LYS A 482 29.58 19.11 -12.94
C LYS A 482 29.89 18.99 -11.43
N LEU A 483 29.38 19.94 -10.65
CA LEU A 483 29.37 19.85 -9.19
C LEU A 483 28.17 19.02 -8.74
N ARG A 484 28.38 18.17 -7.73
CA ARG A 484 27.36 17.53 -6.93
C ARG A 484 27.30 18.20 -5.56
N PHE A 485 26.09 18.54 -5.13
CA PHE A 485 25.78 19.00 -3.79
C PHE A 485 24.96 17.96 -3.07
N LEU A 486 25.44 17.43 -1.97
CA LEU A 486 24.69 16.57 -1.08
C LEU A 486 24.35 17.38 0.18
N MET A 487 23.08 17.68 0.37
CA MET A 487 22.56 18.48 1.47
C MET A 487 21.79 17.59 2.42
N SER A 488 21.88 17.86 3.72
CA SER A 488 21.04 17.24 4.75
C SER A 488 20.67 18.29 5.79
N GLY A 489 19.45 18.25 6.26
CA GLY A 489 18.96 19.14 7.32
C GLY A 489 17.83 18.54 8.13
N ASP A 490 17.78 18.92 9.37
CA ASP A 490 16.70 18.78 10.34
C ASP A 490 16.64 20.12 11.08
N ASP A 491 15.73 21.02 10.81
CA ASP A 491 14.62 21.13 9.85
C ASP A 491 15.06 21.61 8.43
N GLY A 492 14.59 22.82 8.04
CA GLY A 492 14.62 23.33 6.67
C GLY A 492 15.97 23.80 6.18
N TYR A 493 16.29 23.49 4.92
CA TYR A 493 17.51 23.90 4.23
C TYR A 493 17.28 24.25 2.76
N ARG A 494 18.16 25.11 2.21
CA ARG A 494 18.17 25.47 0.78
C ARG A 494 19.54 25.92 0.31
N LEU A 495 19.84 25.61 -0.95
CA LEU A 495 21.13 25.91 -1.60
C LEU A 495 20.95 26.87 -2.76
N PHE A 496 21.78 27.88 -2.82
CA PHE A 496 21.87 28.80 -3.94
C PHE A 496 23.27 28.77 -4.55
N VAL A 497 23.35 28.91 -5.87
CA VAL A 497 24.59 29.19 -6.60
C VAL A 497 24.36 30.42 -7.44
N ASP A 498 25.18 31.48 -7.23
CA ASP A 498 25.01 32.80 -7.86
C ASP A 498 23.57 33.34 -7.65
N ASP A 499 23.07 33.29 -6.41
CA ASP A 499 21.71 33.69 -6.01
C ASP A 499 20.55 32.91 -6.64
N LYS A 500 20.84 31.93 -7.50
CA LYS A 500 19.83 31.04 -8.06
C LYS A 500 19.59 29.87 -7.12
N LEU A 501 18.34 29.64 -6.72
CA LEU A 501 17.96 28.43 -5.97
C LEU A 501 18.24 27.18 -6.81
N VAL A 502 19.09 26.30 -6.31
CA VAL A 502 19.47 25.05 -6.95
C VAL A 502 18.62 23.90 -6.44
N ALA A 503 18.50 23.80 -5.10
CA ALA A 503 17.64 22.83 -4.45
C ALA A 503 17.38 23.26 -3.00
N GLY A 504 16.41 22.62 -2.35
CA GLY A 504 16.11 22.80 -0.95
C GLY A 504 14.87 22.05 -0.50
N ASP A 505 14.70 21.99 0.80
CA ASP A 505 13.53 21.53 1.51
C ASP A 505 13.27 22.54 2.63
N TRP A 506 12.44 23.57 2.32
CA TRP A 506 12.25 24.71 3.22
C TRP A 506 10.94 24.58 3.99
N GLY A 507 10.93 23.66 4.94
CA GLY A 507 9.78 23.36 5.78
C GLY A 507 10.21 22.77 7.13
N ASN A 508 9.26 22.55 8.03
CA ASN A 508 9.53 21.80 9.26
C ASN A 508 9.46 20.30 8.91
N HIS A 509 10.52 19.59 9.15
CA HIS A 509 10.62 18.15 8.92
C HIS A 509 11.77 17.54 9.73
N SER A 510 11.71 16.26 10.01
CA SER A 510 12.86 15.51 10.54
C SER A 510 13.96 15.41 9.48
N LEU A 511 15.12 14.87 9.88
CA LEU A 511 16.29 14.76 9.01
C LEU A 511 15.93 14.28 7.61
N SER A 512 16.13 15.13 6.62
CA SER A 512 15.99 14.82 5.20
C SER A 512 17.29 15.11 4.44
N SER A 513 17.44 14.51 3.25
CA SER A 513 18.60 14.73 2.40
C SER A 513 18.19 14.93 0.95
N ARG A 514 18.88 15.83 0.25
CA ARG A 514 18.71 16.06 -1.19
C ARG A 514 20.05 16.15 -1.91
N THR A 515 20.08 15.62 -3.13
CA THR A 515 21.21 15.77 -4.03
C THR A 515 20.84 16.75 -5.16
N ALA A 516 21.76 17.64 -5.49
CA ALA A 516 21.63 18.56 -6.62
C ALA A 516 22.92 18.63 -7.44
N PHE A 517 22.79 19.05 -8.70
CA PHE A 517 23.90 19.17 -9.64
C PHE A 517 23.91 20.54 -10.29
N PHE A 518 25.12 21.03 -10.58
CA PHE A 518 25.31 22.33 -11.20
C PHE A 518 26.51 22.32 -12.12
N ASP A 519 26.35 22.81 -13.35
CA ASP A 519 27.43 22.87 -14.32
C ASP A 519 28.30 24.11 -14.10
N VAL A 520 29.60 23.92 -14.01
CA VAL A 520 30.60 25.00 -13.83
C VAL A 520 31.52 25.12 -15.02
N LYS A 521 32.02 26.34 -15.22
CA LYS A 521 32.96 26.66 -16.31
C LYS A 521 34.31 27.07 -15.74
N LYS A 522 35.39 26.58 -16.35
CA LYS A 522 36.76 26.86 -15.98
C LYS A 522 37.02 28.34 -15.79
N GLY A 523 37.70 28.69 -14.69
CA GLY A 523 38.11 30.03 -14.33
C GLY A 523 36.98 30.97 -13.85
N ARG A 524 35.72 30.50 -13.82
CA ARG A 524 34.61 31.28 -13.29
C ARG A 524 34.48 31.11 -11.77
N ASN A 525 34.18 32.22 -11.09
CA ASN A 525 33.83 32.21 -9.69
C ASN A 525 32.32 31.99 -9.52
N TYR A 526 31.96 31.18 -8.54
CA TYR A 526 30.58 30.87 -8.17
C TYR A 526 30.41 31.16 -6.67
N THR A 527 29.37 31.93 -6.31
CA THR A 527 29.00 32.14 -4.93
C THR A 527 28.06 30.99 -4.52
N ILE A 528 28.47 30.19 -3.55
CA ILE A 528 27.69 29.08 -2.97
C ILE A 528 27.13 29.58 -1.64
N ARG A 529 25.80 29.60 -1.51
CA ARG A 529 25.14 29.99 -0.26
C ARG A 529 24.21 28.86 0.16
N PHE A 530 24.43 28.35 1.39
CA PHE A 530 23.57 27.36 2.04
C PHE A 530 22.87 28.00 3.21
N GLU A 531 21.56 27.86 3.30
CA GLU A 531 20.72 28.41 4.36
C GLU A 531 20.01 27.25 5.06
N PHE A 532 19.95 27.34 6.38
CA PHE A 532 19.35 26.35 7.27
C PHE A 532 18.55 27.06 8.36
N PHE A 533 17.43 26.45 8.78
CA PHE A 533 16.77 26.82 10.03
C PHE A 533 16.41 25.56 10.80
N ASP A 534 16.49 25.66 12.12
CA ASP A 534 15.97 24.73 13.09
C ASP A 534 14.66 25.27 13.67
N ASN A 535 13.68 24.39 13.88
CA ASN A 535 12.39 24.74 14.48
C ASN A 535 12.29 24.26 15.92
N ILE A 536 12.47 22.96 16.16
CA ILE A 536 12.38 22.34 17.49
C ILE A 536 13.00 20.94 17.47
N SER A 537 13.66 20.54 18.57
CA SER A 537 14.17 19.21 18.87
C SER A 537 15.60 18.97 18.37
N ASP A 538 15.82 18.15 17.35
CA ASP A 538 17.16 17.81 16.86
C ASP A 538 17.53 18.76 15.71
N ALA A 539 18.75 19.29 15.72
CA ALA A 539 19.25 20.21 14.69
C ALA A 539 20.46 19.60 13.97
N VAL A 540 20.34 19.42 12.65
CA VAL A 540 21.40 18.89 11.77
C VAL A 540 21.52 19.76 10.52
N ALA A 541 22.74 20.17 10.15
CA ALA A 541 23.00 20.87 8.89
C ALA A 541 24.28 20.34 8.23
N LYS A 542 24.15 19.77 7.03
CA LYS A 542 25.29 19.22 6.29
C LYS A 542 25.26 19.62 4.81
N LEU A 543 26.42 19.94 4.27
CA LEU A 543 26.63 20.20 2.84
C LEU A 543 27.97 19.61 2.39
N LYS A 544 27.92 18.60 1.55
CA LYS A 544 29.09 18.02 0.87
C LYS A 544 29.07 18.45 -0.60
N ILE A 545 30.20 18.93 -1.09
CA ILE A 545 30.35 19.42 -2.47
C ILE A 545 31.46 18.64 -3.14
N GLY A 546 31.18 18.03 -4.29
CA GLY A 546 32.16 17.28 -5.05
C GLY A 546 32.17 17.64 -6.53
N MET A 547 33.34 17.60 -7.14
CA MET A 547 33.54 17.75 -8.61
C MET A 547 33.62 16.36 -9.25
N PHE A 548 32.92 16.15 -10.36
CA PHE A 548 32.99 14.89 -11.09
C PHE A 548 34.41 14.59 -11.60
N ASN A 549 34.92 13.40 -11.27
CA ASN A 549 36.29 12.97 -11.57
C ASN A 549 36.34 12.16 -12.87
N GLU A 550 36.43 12.86 -14.01
CA GLU A 550 36.51 12.26 -15.34
C GLU A 550 37.67 11.24 -15.48
N SER A 551 38.81 11.52 -14.86
CA SER A 551 39.98 10.65 -14.93
C SER A 551 39.76 9.32 -14.22
N ALA A 552 39.19 9.36 -13.01
CA ALA A 552 38.86 8.14 -12.25
C ALA A 552 37.81 7.31 -12.97
N PHE A 553 36.77 7.95 -13.49
CA PHE A 553 35.71 7.30 -14.26
C PHE A 553 36.25 6.58 -15.49
N ASN A 554 37.00 7.28 -16.35
CA ASN A 554 37.55 6.72 -17.58
C ASN A 554 38.59 5.60 -17.29
N ALA A 555 39.41 5.75 -16.25
CA ALA A 555 40.38 4.74 -15.84
C ALA A 555 39.70 3.46 -15.31
N ALA A 556 38.56 3.61 -14.62
CA ALA A 556 37.79 2.47 -14.14
C ALA A 556 37.13 1.70 -15.29
N LEU A 557 36.48 2.41 -16.22
CA LEU A 557 35.85 1.82 -17.40
C LEU A 557 36.85 1.08 -18.30
N ALA A 558 38.04 1.66 -18.54
CA ALA A 558 39.05 1.02 -19.38
C ALA A 558 39.56 -0.32 -18.84
N ARG A 559 39.34 -0.61 -17.56
CA ARG A 559 39.75 -1.88 -16.90
C ARG A 559 38.61 -2.87 -16.73
N ALA A 560 37.36 -2.40 -16.89
CA ALA A 560 36.18 -3.20 -16.70
C ALA A 560 36.00 -4.21 -17.85
N GLY A 561 35.61 -5.42 -17.55
CA GLY A 561 35.07 -6.40 -18.48
C GLY A 561 33.54 -6.37 -18.45
N ARG A 562 32.99 -5.97 -17.32
CA ARG A 562 31.55 -5.81 -17.06
C ARG A 562 31.34 -4.61 -16.16
N VAL A 563 30.24 -3.89 -16.38
CA VAL A 563 29.83 -2.76 -15.54
C VAL A 563 28.53 -3.13 -14.83
N LEU A 564 28.53 -3.06 -13.52
CA LEU A 564 27.36 -3.26 -12.66
C LEU A 564 26.98 -1.91 -12.05
N TYR A 565 25.93 -1.28 -12.56
CA TYR A 565 25.40 -0.02 -12.05
C TYR A 565 24.27 -0.27 -11.08
N CYS A 566 24.40 0.20 -9.82
CA CYS A 566 23.40 0.07 -8.77
C CYS A 566 22.68 1.41 -8.59
N GLY A 567 21.43 1.48 -9.06
CA GLY A 567 20.62 2.70 -9.07
C GLY A 567 19.23 2.47 -8.51
N GLY A 568 18.41 3.51 -8.62
CA GLY A 568 17.03 3.51 -8.16
C GLY A 568 16.77 4.50 -7.04
N PHE A 569 15.80 4.18 -6.20
CA PHE A 569 15.37 5.03 -5.09
C PHE A 569 15.95 4.54 -3.75
N ASN A 570 15.70 5.32 -2.71
CA ASN A 570 16.07 5.07 -1.33
C ASN A 570 15.10 5.82 -0.40
N SER A 571 15.30 5.74 0.92
CA SER A 571 14.44 6.36 1.92
C SER A 571 14.26 7.88 1.83
N ASN A 572 15.12 8.58 1.09
CA ASN A 572 14.98 10.02 0.85
C ASN A 572 14.05 10.36 -0.32
N ILE A 573 13.77 9.38 -1.18
CA ILE A 573 12.97 9.57 -2.41
C ILE A 573 11.65 8.80 -2.32
N GLU A 574 11.62 7.68 -1.61
CA GLU A 574 10.46 6.82 -1.48
C GLU A 574 10.22 6.49 0.00
N GLY A 575 9.07 6.87 0.53
CA GLY A 575 8.76 6.67 1.94
C GLY A 575 7.37 7.15 2.34
N GLU A 576 7.04 6.94 3.60
CA GLU A 576 5.79 7.35 4.20
C GLU A 576 5.66 8.88 4.27
N GLY A 577 4.48 9.39 3.92
CA GLY A 577 4.09 10.80 4.04
C GLY A 577 4.24 11.61 2.75
N PHE A 578 4.79 11.05 1.69
CA PHE A 578 4.94 11.72 0.40
C PHE A 578 4.92 10.73 -0.77
N ASP A 579 4.42 11.18 -1.91
CA ASP A 579 4.51 10.44 -3.17
C ASP A 579 5.85 10.71 -3.84
N ARG A 580 6.39 9.71 -4.54
CA ARG A 580 7.65 9.78 -5.27
C ARG A 580 7.46 10.06 -6.76
N PRO A 581 8.51 10.48 -7.49
CA PRO A 581 8.44 10.56 -8.94
C PRO A 581 8.38 9.15 -9.59
N PHE A 582 7.82 9.07 -10.80
CA PHE A 582 7.86 7.85 -11.61
C PHE A 582 9.23 7.67 -12.25
N GLU A 583 9.83 8.75 -12.70
CA GLU A 583 11.15 8.76 -13.36
C GLU A 583 12.28 8.57 -12.35
N LEU A 584 13.30 7.84 -12.76
CA LEU A 584 14.57 7.85 -12.03
C LEU A 584 15.18 9.26 -11.99
N PRO A 585 15.97 9.60 -10.95
CA PRO A 585 16.74 10.84 -10.95
C PRO A 585 17.51 11.06 -12.24
N GLN A 586 17.45 12.27 -12.78
CA GLN A 586 18.04 12.58 -14.10
C GLN A 586 19.52 12.21 -14.18
N GLU A 587 20.25 12.37 -13.08
CA GLU A 587 21.68 12.06 -12.99
C GLU A 587 21.94 10.56 -13.16
N GLN A 588 21.08 9.72 -12.61
CA GLN A 588 21.18 8.27 -12.77
C GLN A 588 20.91 7.89 -14.23
N ARG A 589 19.85 8.43 -14.83
CA ARG A 589 19.54 8.22 -16.26
C ARG A 589 20.69 8.66 -17.15
N SER A 590 21.23 9.86 -16.93
CA SER A 590 22.38 10.39 -17.67
C SER A 590 23.64 9.53 -17.49
N MET A 591 23.89 9.02 -16.28
CA MET A 591 25.03 8.14 -16.00
C MET A 591 24.88 6.79 -16.71
N ILE A 592 23.71 6.17 -16.66
CA ILE A 592 23.45 4.91 -17.36
C ILE A 592 23.64 5.08 -18.88
N SER A 593 23.07 6.14 -19.49
CA SER A 593 23.26 6.44 -20.90
C SER A 593 24.74 6.60 -21.24
N ARG A 594 25.49 7.33 -20.43
CA ARG A 594 26.93 7.50 -20.61
C ARG A 594 27.71 6.19 -20.50
N LEU A 595 27.31 5.30 -19.59
CA LEU A 595 27.92 3.98 -19.44
C LEU A 595 27.66 3.11 -20.65
N THR A 596 26.43 3.07 -21.16
CA THR A 596 26.05 2.27 -22.35
C THR A 596 26.69 2.80 -23.64
N GLU A 597 26.91 4.09 -23.75
CA GLU A 597 27.68 4.69 -24.85
C GLU A 597 29.17 4.32 -24.81
N ALA A 598 29.73 4.18 -23.58
CA ALA A 598 31.17 3.95 -23.37
C ALA A 598 31.54 2.47 -23.21
N HIS A 599 30.63 1.61 -22.85
CA HIS A 599 30.89 0.20 -22.56
C HIS A 599 29.73 -0.71 -23.03
N PRO A 600 30.02 -1.81 -23.77
CA PRO A 600 28.97 -2.67 -24.35
C PRO A 600 28.29 -3.58 -23.33
N HIS A 601 28.88 -3.79 -22.16
CA HIS A 601 28.40 -4.77 -21.15
C HIS A 601 27.99 -4.04 -19.88
N VAL A 602 26.76 -3.54 -19.83
CA VAL A 602 26.21 -2.81 -18.69
C VAL A 602 25.00 -3.57 -18.16
N THR A 603 25.09 -3.95 -16.88
CA THR A 603 23.97 -4.49 -16.09
C THR A 603 23.52 -3.45 -15.08
N VAL A 604 22.21 -3.25 -14.96
CA VAL A 604 21.63 -2.35 -13.96
C VAL A 604 20.95 -3.18 -12.86
N ILE A 605 21.33 -2.90 -11.61
CA ILE A 605 20.61 -3.34 -10.40
C ILE A 605 19.72 -2.20 -9.97
N LEU A 606 18.41 -2.39 -10.00
CA LEU A 606 17.43 -1.34 -9.76
C LEU A 606 16.70 -1.55 -8.43
N ASN A 607 16.83 -0.58 -7.53
CA ASN A 607 16.11 -0.56 -6.26
C ASN A 607 14.93 0.42 -6.35
N ALA A 608 13.72 -0.08 -6.16
CA ALA A 608 12.50 0.73 -6.04
C ALA A 608 11.38 -0.11 -5.42
N GLY A 609 10.46 0.53 -4.73
CA GLY A 609 9.28 -0.13 -4.13
C GLY A 609 8.08 -0.27 -5.08
N GLY A 610 8.20 0.18 -6.32
CA GLY A 610 7.16 0.10 -7.35
C GLY A 610 7.72 0.38 -8.73
N GLY A 611 6.88 0.46 -9.77
CA GLY A 611 7.30 0.70 -11.15
C GLY A 611 8.08 2.01 -11.34
N VAL A 612 8.97 2.04 -12.31
CA VAL A 612 9.74 3.22 -12.72
C VAL A 612 9.68 3.40 -14.23
N ASP A 613 9.93 4.62 -14.69
CA ASP A 613 10.08 4.92 -16.13
C ASP A 613 11.40 4.35 -16.66
N PHE A 614 11.29 3.49 -17.68
CA PHE A 614 12.43 2.88 -18.37
C PHE A 614 12.89 3.66 -19.61
N ASN A 615 12.13 4.67 -20.03
CA ASN A 615 12.42 5.41 -21.25
C ASN A 615 13.65 6.29 -21.12
N GLY A 616 14.46 6.32 -22.19
CA GLY A 616 15.62 7.20 -22.32
C GLY A 616 16.85 6.78 -21.51
N TRP A 617 16.86 5.57 -20.92
CA TRP A 617 18.06 5.05 -20.26
C TRP A 617 18.27 3.53 -20.43
N SER A 618 17.22 2.76 -20.70
CA SER A 618 17.31 1.28 -20.72
C SER A 618 17.70 0.69 -22.07
N GLU A 619 17.70 1.47 -23.15
CA GLU A 619 17.86 0.99 -24.51
C GLU A 619 19.23 0.34 -24.79
N GLY A 620 20.29 0.83 -24.15
CA GLY A 620 21.64 0.28 -24.27
C GLY A 620 22.06 -0.64 -23.15
N VAL A 621 21.14 -0.96 -22.21
CA VAL A 621 21.44 -1.83 -21.07
C VAL A 621 21.27 -3.30 -21.50
N GLU A 622 22.26 -4.15 -21.20
CA GLU A 622 22.23 -5.57 -21.56
C GLU A 622 21.40 -6.42 -20.58
N SER A 623 21.42 -6.07 -19.30
CA SER A 623 20.65 -6.78 -18.28
C SER A 623 20.11 -5.85 -17.22
N VAL A 624 18.89 -6.14 -16.76
CA VAL A 624 18.24 -5.43 -15.65
C VAL A 624 17.77 -6.42 -14.60
N LEU A 625 18.28 -6.28 -13.38
CA LEU A 625 17.77 -6.96 -12.17
C LEU A 625 16.97 -5.97 -11.34
N TYR A 626 15.68 -6.22 -11.18
CA TYR A 626 14.80 -5.43 -10.31
C TYR A 626 14.89 -5.99 -8.89
N ALA A 627 15.66 -5.31 -8.07
CA ALA A 627 16.07 -5.83 -6.76
C ALA A 627 15.17 -5.34 -5.61
N TRP A 628 14.20 -4.44 -5.88
CA TRP A 628 13.34 -3.86 -4.84
C TRP A 628 14.19 -3.29 -3.68
N TYR A 629 13.77 -3.55 -2.41
CA TYR A 629 14.59 -3.31 -1.22
C TYR A 629 14.88 -4.65 -0.56
N THR A 630 16.10 -5.10 -0.69
CA THR A 630 16.54 -6.50 -0.47
C THR A 630 16.85 -6.86 0.99
N GLY A 631 16.74 -5.90 1.94
CA GLY A 631 17.10 -6.16 3.32
C GLY A 631 18.62 -6.32 3.57
N GLN A 632 18.97 -6.81 4.76
CA GLN A 632 20.36 -6.83 5.22
C GLN A 632 21.30 -7.73 4.40
N GLU A 633 20.79 -8.78 3.74
CA GLU A 633 21.56 -9.75 2.96
C GLU A 633 21.50 -9.48 1.44
N GLY A 634 21.01 -8.30 1.05
CA GLY A 634 20.74 -7.97 -0.34
C GLY A 634 21.92 -8.12 -1.28
N GLY A 635 23.10 -7.70 -0.86
CA GLY A 635 24.34 -7.83 -1.65
C GLY A 635 24.74 -9.28 -1.92
N THR A 636 24.56 -10.17 -0.93
CA THR A 636 24.76 -11.60 -1.09
C THR A 636 23.80 -12.18 -2.13
N ALA A 637 22.53 -11.83 -2.06
CA ALA A 637 21.50 -12.32 -3.00
C ALA A 637 21.78 -11.87 -4.44
N VAL A 638 22.08 -10.58 -4.63
CA VAL A 638 22.47 -10.02 -5.95
C VAL A 638 23.70 -10.74 -6.51
N ALA A 639 24.74 -10.94 -5.70
CA ALA A 639 25.95 -11.61 -6.13
C ALA A 639 25.73 -13.08 -6.50
N ASP A 640 24.89 -13.80 -5.77
CA ASP A 640 24.52 -15.18 -6.07
C ASP A 640 23.78 -15.30 -7.44
N ILE A 641 22.91 -14.32 -7.76
CA ILE A 641 22.25 -14.26 -9.07
C ILE A 641 23.27 -13.87 -10.15
N VAL A 642 23.99 -12.77 -9.99
CA VAL A 642 24.96 -12.27 -10.99
C VAL A 642 26.01 -13.31 -11.35
N SER A 643 26.43 -14.14 -10.39
CA SER A 643 27.41 -15.21 -10.62
C SER A 643 26.80 -16.52 -11.16
N GLY A 644 25.49 -16.63 -11.25
CA GLY A 644 24.80 -17.86 -11.67
C GLY A 644 24.82 -18.97 -10.61
N LYS A 645 25.17 -18.66 -9.36
CA LYS A 645 25.05 -19.62 -8.26
C LYS A 645 23.57 -19.98 -8.01
N ILE A 646 22.69 -18.99 -8.22
CA ILE A 646 21.23 -19.15 -8.20
C ILE A 646 20.67 -18.57 -9.49
N SER A 647 19.72 -19.26 -10.11
CA SER A 647 18.93 -18.72 -11.21
C SER A 647 17.83 -17.81 -10.65
N PRO A 648 17.63 -16.62 -11.19
CA PRO A 648 16.53 -15.75 -10.77
C PRO A 648 15.19 -16.45 -10.99
N SER A 649 14.27 -16.26 -10.04
CA SER A 649 12.94 -16.89 -10.03
C SER A 649 11.85 -15.97 -9.53
N GLY A 650 12.18 -14.71 -9.23
CA GLY A 650 11.23 -13.68 -8.87
C GLY A 650 10.32 -13.32 -10.03
N LYS A 651 9.06 -13.01 -9.76
CA LYS A 651 8.06 -12.56 -10.73
C LYS A 651 7.47 -11.22 -10.26
N LEU A 652 7.19 -10.31 -11.20
CA LEU A 652 6.62 -9.00 -10.88
C LEU A 652 5.25 -9.13 -10.20
N PRO A 653 5.05 -8.58 -9.00
CA PRO A 653 3.72 -8.49 -8.37
C PRO A 653 2.93 -7.26 -8.84
N ILE A 654 3.45 -6.55 -9.83
CA ILE A 654 2.88 -5.35 -10.43
C ILE A 654 3.09 -5.37 -11.94
N THR A 655 2.26 -4.63 -12.64
CA THR A 655 2.49 -4.21 -14.03
C THR A 655 3.40 -2.98 -14.03
N ILE A 656 4.38 -2.91 -14.92
CA ILE A 656 5.22 -1.71 -15.11
C ILE A 656 4.84 -1.05 -16.43
N GLU A 657 4.44 0.20 -16.34
CA GLU A 657 4.02 1.03 -17.46
C GLU A 657 5.16 1.31 -18.44
N ASP A 658 4.85 1.45 -19.72
CA ASP A 658 5.77 2.11 -20.67
C ASP A 658 5.80 3.62 -20.44
N LYS A 659 4.63 4.20 -20.14
CA LYS A 659 4.47 5.64 -19.78
C LYS A 659 3.43 5.79 -18.69
N TRP A 660 3.61 6.76 -17.81
CA TRP A 660 2.61 7.06 -16.78
C TRP A 660 1.21 7.32 -17.36
N ALA A 661 1.11 7.94 -18.53
CA ALA A 661 -0.16 8.19 -19.21
C ALA A 661 -0.91 6.92 -19.66
N ASP A 662 -0.24 5.79 -19.71
CA ASP A 662 -0.85 4.50 -20.07
C ASP A 662 -1.51 3.80 -18.87
N ASN A 663 -1.21 4.26 -17.66
CA ASN A 663 -1.77 3.69 -16.43
C ASN A 663 -3.28 3.98 -16.32
N PRO A 664 -4.13 2.99 -16.03
CA PRO A 664 -5.59 3.15 -15.93
C PRO A 664 -6.05 4.24 -14.96
N VAL A 665 -5.21 4.60 -13.99
CA VAL A 665 -5.55 5.59 -12.95
C VAL A 665 -4.96 6.98 -13.22
N HIS A 666 -4.23 7.17 -14.33
CA HIS A 666 -3.52 8.41 -14.65
C HIS A 666 -4.37 9.67 -14.45
N ASP A 667 -5.58 9.68 -15.02
CA ASP A 667 -6.47 10.85 -14.99
C ASP A 667 -7.24 11.03 -13.67
N SER A 668 -7.11 10.09 -12.73
CA SER A 668 -7.84 10.09 -11.47
C SER A 668 -6.97 9.97 -10.22
N TYR A 669 -5.64 9.86 -10.37
CA TYR A 669 -4.75 9.70 -9.22
C TYR A 669 -4.57 11.00 -8.43
N TYR A 670 -4.36 12.11 -9.11
CA TYR A 670 -4.26 13.43 -8.48
C TYR A 670 -5.49 14.29 -8.74
N ASP A 671 -5.99 14.92 -7.67
CA ASP A 671 -6.89 16.06 -7.82
C ASP A 671 -6.06 17.33 -8.03
N ASN A 672 -6.22 17.96 -9.20
CA ASN A 672 -5.53 19.20 -9.56
C ASN A 672 -6.00 20.43 -8.76
N THR A 673 -6.90 20.27 -7.78
CA THR A 673 -7.35 21.38 -6.92
C THR A 673 -6.24 21.75 -5.92
N PRO A 674 -5.79 22.99 -5.84
CA PRO A 674 -4.77 23.41 -4.89
C PRO A 674 -5.17 23.10 -3.44
N VAL A 675 -4.26 22.53 -2.65
CA VAL A 675 -4.44 22.38 -1.19
C VAL A 675 -4.40 23.77 -0.58
N LYS A 676 -5.51 24.28 -0.08
CA LYS A 676 -5.56 25.65 0.46
C LYS A 676 -5.19 25.74 1.93
N THR A 677 -5.54 24.82 2.79
CA THR A 677 -5.15 24.73 4.21
C THR A 677 -5.69 23.44 4.84
N GLN A 678 -5.32 23.14 6.11
CA GLN A 678 -5.88 22.03 6.90
C GLN A 678 -7.42 22.06 7.08
N ASN A 679 -8.06 23.21 6.84
CA ASN A 679 -9.51 23.38 6.95
C ASN A 679 -10.22 23.37 5.60
N THR A 680 -9.57 22.95 4.52
CA THR A 680 -10.21 22.81 3.21
C THR A 680 -11.10 21.57 3.21
N PRO A 681 -12.29 21.59 2.58
CA PRO A 681 -13.09 20.40 2.37
C PRO A 681 -12.24 19.28 1.75
N PHE A 682 -12.53 18.03 2.09
CA PHE A 682 -11.80 16.89 1.55
C PHE A 682 -11.68 16.98 0.04
N LYS A 683 -10.48 16.71 -0.46
CA LYS A 683 -10.30 16.42 -1.87
C LYS A 683 -10.97 15.09 -2.16
N ARG A 684 -11.61 14.97 -3.32
CA ARG A 684 -12.21 13.73 -3.75
C ARG A 684 -11.36 13.08 -4.81
N ILE A 685 -10.88 11.90 -4.53
CA ILE A 685 -10.15 11.06 -5.47
C ILE A 685 -11.11 9.95 -5.90
N GLU A 686 -11.72 10.13 -7.05
CA GLU A 686 -12.66 9.16 -7.61
C GLU A 686 -11.88 8.01 -8.27
N TYR A 687 -12.14 6.78 -7.86
CA TYR A 687 -11.51 5.59 -8.41
C TYR A 687 -12.27 5.14 -9.67
N ARG A 688 -12.08 5.90 -10.76
CA ARG A 688 -12.84 5.74 -12.01
C ARG A 688 -12.56 4.44 -12.74
N GLU A 689 -11.40 3.88 -12.53
CA GLU A 689 -10.99 2.59 -13.07
C GLU A 689 -11.84 1.45 -12.53
N GLY A 690 -12.42 1.60 -11.33
CA GLY A 690 -13.19 0.55 -10.67
C GLY A 690 -12.33 -0.70 -10.46
N ILE A 691 -12.88 -1.85 -10.81
CA ILE A 691 -12.16 -3.14 -10.70
C ILE A 691 -11.02 -3.30 -11.72
N PHE A 692 -10.84 -2.36 -12.64
CA PHE A 692 -9.84 -2.42 -13.71
C PHE A 692 -8.52 -1.74 -13.30
N CYS A 693 -8.02 -2.06 -12.12
CA CYS A 693 -6.70 -1.66 -11.62
C CYS A 693 -5.61 -2.62 -12.13
N GLY A 694 -4.38 -2.12 -12.30
CA GLY A 694 -3.24 -2.92 -12.72
C GLY A 694 -3.46 -3.63 -14.07
N TYR A 695 -2.97 -4.87 -14.23
CA TYR A 695 -3.07 -5.62 -15.49
C TYR A 695 -4.51 -5.72 -16.03
N ARG A 696 -5.53 -5.71 -15.16
CA ARG A 696 -6.95 -5.74 -15.55
C ARG A 696 -7.33 -4.53 -16.38
N GLY A 697 -6.75 -3.37 -16.07
CA GLY A 697 -6.97 -2.12 -16.82
C GLY A 697 -6.23 -2.09 -18.14
N TYR A 698 -4.98 -2.60 -18.18
CA TYR A 698 -4.21 -2.74 -19.42
C TYR A 698 -4.88 -3.70 -20.41
N ASP A 699 -5.35 -4.84 -19.91
CA ASP A 699 -6.13 -5.78 -20.72
C ASP A 699 -7.39 -5.13 -21.32
N ARG A 700 -8.13 -4.34 -20.52
CA ARG A 700 -9.33 -3.64 -20.96
C ARG A 700 -9.06 -2.57 -22.02
N SER A 701 -7.97 -1.83 -21.87
CA SER A 701 -7.58 -0.77 -22.81
C SER A 701 -6.88 -1.31 -24.06
N GLY A 702 -6.39 -2.54 -24.03
CA GLY A 702 -5.57 -3.13 -25.10
C GLY A 702 -4.18 -2.49 -25.22
N ILE A 703 -3.71 -1.79 -24.18
CA ILE A 703 -2.38 -1.20 -24.12
C ILE A 703 -1.40 -2.24 -23.59
N ALA A 704 -0.32 -2.50 -24.30
CA ALA A 704 0.75 -3.36 -23.82
C ALA A 704 1.62 -2.59 -22.81
N PRO A 705 1.79 -3.07 -21.58
CA PRO A 705 2.72 -2.47 -20.63
C PRO A 705 4.17 -2.77 -21.01
N ARG A 706 5.11 -2.08 -20.40
CA ARG A 706 6.55 -2.36 -20.55
C ARG A 706 6.89 -3.75 -20.04
N TYR A 707 6.43 -4.09 -18.83
CA TYR A 707 6.52 -5.44 -18.27
C TYR A 707 5.18 -5.82 -17.63
N PRO A 708 4.59 -6.95 -18.04
CA PRO A 708 3.30 -7.39 -17.53
C PRO A 708 3.39 -7.95 -16.10
N PHE A 709 2.28 -7.97 -15.40
CA PHE A 709 2.12 -8.65 -14.12
C PHE A 709 2.53 -10.13 -14.21
N GLY A 710 3.26 -10.60 -13.22
CA GLY A 710 3.77 -11.99 -13.18
C GLY A 710 5.00 -12.25 -14.04
N TYR A 711 5.54 -11.25 -14.75
CA TYR A 711 6.72 -11.40 -15.59
C TYR A 711 8.01 -11.53 -14.77
N GLY A 712 8.95 -12.32 -15.29
CA GLY A 712 10.32 -12.46 -14.75
C GLY A 712 11.05 -13.56 -15.49
N LEU A 713 12.30 -13.29 -15.89
CA LEU A 713 13.18 -14.19 -16.63
C LEU A 713 13.96 -15.12 -15.70
N SER A 714 14.44 -16.21 -16.26
CA SER A 714 15.31 -17.20 -15.60
C SER A 714 16.54 -17.49 -16.48
N TYR A 715 17.56 -18.17 -15.94
CA TYR A 715 18.68 -18.67 -16.73
C TYR A 715 18.34 -19.97 -17.49
N THR A 716 17.08 -20.38 -17.46
CA THR A 716 16.56 -21.53 -18.18
C THR A 716 15.20 -21.19 -18.81
N SER A 717 14.65 -22.10 -19.61
CA SER A 717 13.36 -21.94 -20.25
C SER A 717 12.39 -23.02 -19.76
N PHE A 718 11.12 -22.67 -19.68
CA PHE A 718 10.06 -23.58 -19.27
C PHE A 718 9.02 -23.72 -20.37
N GLU A 719 8.47 -24.94 -20.51
CA GLU A 719 7.39 -25.25 -21.43
C GLU A 719 6.19 -25.78 -20.64
N TYR A 720 5.01 -25.29 -20.99
CA TYR A 720 3.74 -25.68 -20.38
C TYR A 720 2.95 -26.56 -21.31
N SER A 721 2.45 -27.70 -20.82
CA SER A 721 1.72 -28.70 -21.64
C SER A 721 0.68 -29.48 -20.83
N ASP A 722 -0.11 -30.28 -21.54
CA ASP A 722 -1.00 -31.32 -20.99
C ASP A 722 -2.02 -30.80 -19.95
N MET A 723 -2.64 -29.66 -20.22
CA MET A 723 -3.66 -29.09 -19.31
C MET A 723 -4.88 -30.03 -19.29
N ASN A 724 -5.34 -30.34 -18.08
CA ASN A 724 -6.58 -31.03 -17.80
C ASN A 724 -7.39 -30.30 -16.78
N VAL A 725 -8.68 -30.10 -17.04
CA VAL A 725 -9.64 -29.47 -16.11
C VAL A 725 -10.73 -30.48 -15.79
N GLU A 726 -10.91 -30.78 -14.52
CA GLU A 726 -11.88 -31.72 -13.98
C GLU A 726 -12.85 -31.00 -13.07
N LYS A 727 -14.15 -31.07 -13.35
CA LYS A 727 -15.18 -30.50 -12.50
C LYS A 727 -15.34 -31.34 -11.23
N LEU A 728 -15.13 -30.73 -10.06
CA LEU A 728 -15.28 -31.41 -8.76
C LEU A 728 -16.69 -31.25 -8.19
N SER A 729 -17.30 -30.07 -8.38
CA SER A 729 -18.66 -29.73 -7.95
C SER A 729 -19.29 -28.71 -8.90
N ALA A 730 -20.45 -28.19 -8.56
CA ALA A 730 -21.10 -27.10 -9.32
C ALA A 730 -20.26 -25.83 -9.39
N ASP A 731 -19.41 -25.60 -8.38
CA ASP A 731 -18.69 -24.36 -8.10
C ASP A 731 -17.17 -24.54 -7.90
N SER A 732 -16.63 -25.74 -8.13
CA SER A 732 -15.20 -25.99 -8.01
C SER A 732 -14.64 -26.91 -9.10
N VAL A 733 -13.37 -26.66 -9.45
CA VAL A 733 -12.66 -27.43 -10.47
C VAL A 733 -11.24 -27.75 -10.03
N LYS A 734 -10.72 -28.88 -10.52
CA LYS A 734 -9.32 -29.23 -10.40
C LYS A 734 -8.62 -28.99 -11.73
N VAL A 735 -7.60 -28.17 -11.71
CA VAL A 735 -6.76 -27.83 -12.86
C VAL A 735 -5.41 -28.51 -12.69
N SER A 736 -4.94 -29.21 -13.71
CA SER A 736 -3.59 -29.77 -13.66
C SER A 736 -2.92 -29.67 -15.02
N PHE A 737 -1.61 -29.41 -15.04
CA PHE A 737 -0.79 -29.32 -16.24
C PHE A 737 0.66 -29.65 -15.92
N THR A 738 1.46 -29.88 -16.97
CA THR A 738 2.88 -30.17 -16.85
C THR A 738 3.71 -28.96 -17.17
N VAL A 739 4.72 -28.67 -16.30
CA VAL A 739 5.76 -27.67 -16.55
C VAL A 739 7.10 -28.39 -16.70
N ALA A 740 7.76 -28.18 -17.83
CA ALA A 740 9.04 -28.78 -18.15
C ALA A 740 10.14 -27.72 -18.22
N ASN A 741 11.26 -27.96 -17.55
CA ASN A 741 12.47 -27.19 -17.73
C ASN A 741 13.22 -27.69 -18.96
N THR A 742 13.18 -26.95 -20.05
CA THR A 742 13.77 -27.31 -21.36
C THR A 742 15.22 -26.85 -21.49
N GLY A 743 15.74 -26.07 -20.55
CA GLY A 743 17.10 -25.55 -20.60
C GLY A 743 18.11 -26.42 -19.85
N ARG A 744 19.28 -25.82 -19.55
CA ARG A 744 20.45 -26.52 -19.01
C ARG A 744 20.70 -26.25 -17.52
N VAL A 745 19.94 -25.33 -16.91
CA VAL A 745 20.08 -24.92 -15.52
C VAL A 745 18.81 -25.30 -14.77
N GLY A 746 18.95 -25.91 -13.59
CA GLY A 746 17.79 -26.10 -12.69
C GLY A 746 17.35 -24.77 -12.09
N ALA A 747 16.06 -24.52 -12.08
CA ALA A 747 15.49 -23.28 -11.53
C ALA A 747 14.07 -23.48 -11.03
N SER A 748 13.59 -22.54 -10.20
CA SER A 748 12.20 -22.48 -9.79
C SER A 748 11.38 -21.73 -10.84
N GLU A 749 10.18 -22.24 -11.11
CA GLU A 749 9.17 -21.59 -11.94
C GLU A 749 7.90 -21.35 -11.13
N THR A 750 7.26 -20.20 -11.37
CA THR A 750 5.96 -19.86 -10.81
C THR A 750 4.90 -19.99 -11.90
N ALA A 751 4.11 -21.02 -11.81
CA ALA A 751 2.96 -21.22 -12.70
C ALA A 751 1.75 -20.45 -12.14
N GLN A 752 1.10 -19.68 -13.00
CA GLN A 752 -0.01 -18.81 -12.67
C GLN A 752 -1.29 -19.32 -13.36
N VAL A 753 -2.40 -19.34 -12.61
CA VAL A 753 -3.71 -19.79 -13.09
C VAL A 753 -4.68 -18.63 -13.05
N TYR A 754 -5.27 -18.33 -14.21
CA TYR A 754 -6.23 -17.25 -14.39
C TYR A 754 -7.59 -17.81 -14.81
N VAL A 755 -8.64 -17.06 -14.49
CA VAL A 755 -10.01 -17.36 -14.88
C VAL A 755 -10.59 -16.17 -15.65
N ASN A 756 -11.23 -16.44 -16.77
CA ASN A 756 -12.01 -15.52 -17.58
C ASN A 756 -13.48 -15.96 -17.57
N ASP A 757 -14.37 -15.07 -17.18
CA ASP A 757 -15.80 -15.22 -17.35
C ASP A 757 -16.19 -14.70 -18.73
N LYS A 758 -16.55 -15.60 -19.63
CA LYS A 758 -16.79 -15.25 -21.05
C LYS A 758 -18.08 -14.44 -21.27
N ILE A 759 -19.08 -14.63 -20.41
CA ILE A 759 -20.38 -13.96 -20.52
C ILE A 759 -20.90 -13.64 -19.12
N SER A 760 -20.79 -12.39 -18.72
CA SER A 760 -21.25 -11.92 -17.40
C SER A 760 -22.29 -10.81 -17.56
N SER A 761 -23.24 -10.74 -16.61
CA SER A 761 -24.23 -9.67 -16.53
C SER A 761 -23.64 -8.30 -16.15
N VAL A 762 -22.40 -8.31 -15.67
CA VAL A 762 -21.63 -7.13 -15.27
C VAL A 762 -20.28 -7.11 -15.97
N ALA A 763 -19.67 -5.93 -16.09
CA ALA A 763 -18.31 -5.84 -16.64
C ALA A 763 -17.34 -6.62 -15.76
N ARG A 764 -16.55 -7.55 -16.33
CA ARG A 764 -15.48 -8.30 -15.67
C ARG A 764 -14.17 -8.14 -16.42
N PRO A 765 -13.01 -8.28 -15.73
CA PRO A 765 -11.72 -8.36 -16.40
C PRO A 765 -11.67 -9.56 -17.36
N VAL A 766 -10.92 -9.44 -18.45
CA VAL A 766 -10.72 -10.56 -19.39
C VAL A 766 -9.96 -11.73 -18.79
N LYS A 767 -9.32 -11.53 -17.66
CA LYS A 767 -8.72 -12.59 -16.83
C LYS A 767 -8.42 -12.06 -15.43
N GLU A 768 -8.45 -12.93 -14.45
CA GLU A 768 -8.11 -12.65 -13.06
C GLU A 768 -7.28 -13.80 -12.51
N LEU A 769 -6.18 -13.48 -11.81
CA LEU A 769 -5.39 -14.46 -11.09
C LEU A 769 -6.25 -15.13 -10.01
N LYS A 770 -6.28 -16.47 -9.99
CA LYS A 770 -7.09 -17.23 -9.04
C LYS A 770 -6.32 -18.32 -8.31
N ASP A 771 -5.14 -18.69 -8.81
CA ASP A 771 -4.16 -19.51 -8.08
C ASP A 771 -2.77 -19.38 -8.69
N TYR A 772 -1.75 -19.78 -7.93
CA TYR A 772 -0.38 -19.90 -8.40
C TYR A 772 0.39 -20.94 -7.60
N GLY A 773 1.48 -21.44 -8.16
CA GLY A 773 2.38 -22.34 -7.45
C GLY A 773 3.81 -22.21 -7.94
N LYS A 774 4.76 -22.20 -7.00
CA LYS A 774 6.20 -22.16 -7.29
C LYS A 774 6.84 -23.50 -7.03
N VAL A 775 7.65 -23.98 -7.98
CA VAL A 775 8.30 -25.28 -7.87
C VAL A 775 9.69 -25.26 -8.51
N TYR A 776 10.66 -25.89 -7.84
CA TYR A 776 11.99 -26.10 -8.41
C TYR A 776 11.99 -27.27 -9.37
N ILE A 777 12.46 -27.06 -10.61
CA ILE A 777 12.51 -28.06 -11.66
C ILE A 777 13.97 -28.22 -12.15
N PRO A 778 14.61 -29.39 -11.93
CA PRO A 778 15.95 -29.65 -12.44
C PRO A 778 16.01 -29.56 -13.97
N ALA A 779 17.17 -29.24 -14.53
CA ALA A 779 17.39 -29.17 -15.97
C ALA A 779 16.92 -30.46 -16.70
N GLY A 780 16.14 -30.29 -17.74
CA GLY A 780 15.57 -31.40 -18.54
C GLY A 780 14.55 -32.29 -17.81
N LYS A 781 13.97 -31.80 -16.68
CA LYS A 781 12.92 -32.48 -15.94
C LYS A 781 11.60 -31.74 -16.07
N SER A 782 10.51 -32.41 -15.71
CA SER A 782 9.17 -31.83 -15.65
C SER A 782 8.48 -32.19 -14.34
N VAL A 783 7.51 -31.36 -13.98
CA VAL A 783 6.65 -31.56 -12.81
C VAL A 783 5.20 -31.38 -13.25
N ARG A 784 4.30 -32.23 -12.74
CA ARG A 784 2.87 -32.06 -12.88
C ARG A 784 2.36 -31.19 -11.71
N MET A 785 1.82 -30.03 -12.03
CA MET A 785 1.21 -29.15 -11.05
C MET A 785 -0.30 -29.36 -11.00
N THR A 786 -0.90 -29.14 -9.84
CA THR A 786 -2.34 -29.33 -9.62
C THR A 786 -2.86 -28.21 -8.71
N PHE A 787 -3.99 -27.62 -9.09
CA PHE A 787 -4.66 -26.54 -8.42
C PHE A 787 -6.14 -26.87 -8.22
N VAL A 788 -6.75 -26.40 -7.13
CA VAL A 788 -8.18 -26.55 -6.89
C VAL A 788 -8.79 -25.16 -6.79
N LEU A 789 -9.53 -24.77 -7.82
CA LEU A 789 -10.23 -23.49 -7.85
C LEU A 789 -11.62 -23.68 -7.24
N GLY A 790 -11.87 -23.01 -6.12
CA GLY A 790 -13.15 -23.00 -5.42
C GLY A 790 -14.10 -21.90 -5.92
N PRO A 791 -15.22 -21.68 -5.21
CA PRO A 791 -16.25 -20.70 -5.59
C PRO A 791 -15.73 -19.29 -5.82
N ASP A 792 -14.78 -18.83 -5.00
CA ASP A 792 -14.18 -17.48 -5.09
C ASP A 792 -13.49 -17.23 -6.44
N ALA A 793 -13.05 -18.30 -7.12
CA ALA A 793 -12.40 -18.17 -8.43
C ALA A 793 -13.37 -17.76 -9.55
N PHE A 794 -14.66 -18.04 -9.41
CA PHE A 794 -15.68 -17.85 -10.42
C PHE A 794 -16.67 -16.73 -10.08
N SER A 795 -16.64 -16.26 -8.83
CA SER A 795 -17.60 -15.28 -8.32
C SER A 795 -17.19 -13.83 -8.60
N PHE A 796 -18.18 -12.96 -8.53
CA PHE A 796 -18.03 -11.52 -8.41
C PHE A 796 -18.94 -10.99 -7.31
N TYR A 797 -18.67 -9.80 -6.79
CA TYR A 797 -19.52 -9.18 -5.77
C TYR A 797 -20.75 -8.52 -6.37
N ASP A 798 -21.92 -9.06 -6.07
CA ASP A 798 -23.19 -8.46 -6.46
C ASP A 798 -23.67 -7.46 -5.39
N VAL A 799 -23.68 -6.19 -5.75
CA VAL A 799 -24.10 -5.08 -4.87
C VAL A 799 -25.57 -5.22 -4.42
N LYS A 800 -26.42 -5.88 -5.21
CA LYS A 800 -27.84 -6.02 -4.86
C LYS A 800 -28.06 -7.04 -3.75
N SER A 801 -27.41 -8.19 -3.85
CA SER A 801 -27.48 -9.23 -2.82
C SER A 801 -26.46 -9.03 -1.69
N ARG A 802 -25.51 -8.09 -1.86
CA ARG A 802 -24.36 -7.85 -0.96
C ARG A 802 -23.57 -9.12 -0.68
N SER A 803 -23.35 -9.93 -1.70
CA SER A 803 -22.65 -11.21 -1.59
C SER A 803 -21.90 -11.54 -2.87
N PHE A 804 -20.92 -12.42 -2.74
CA PHE A 804 -20.26 -13.02 -3.90
C PHE A 804 -21.18 -14.07 -4.53
N ILE A 805 -21.39 -13.98 -5.84
CA ILE A 805 -22.24 -14.87 -6.59
C ILE A 805 -21.51 -15.43 -7.82
N ILE A 806 -21.84 -16.65 -8.22
CA ILE A 806 -21.42 -17.26 -9.47
C ILE A 806 -22.59 -17.21 -10.43
N GLU A 807 -22.42 -16.55 -11.57
CA GLU A 807 -23.41 -16.67 -12.66
C GLU A 807 -23.16 -17.96 -13.43
N PRO A 808 -24.23 -18.73 -13.73
CA PRO A 808 -24.10 -19.89 -14.58
C PRO A 808 -23.63 -19.49 -15.98
N GLY A 809 -22.52 -20.07 -16.43
CA GLY A 809 -21.97 -19.70 -17.73
C GLY A 809 -20.68 -20.45 -18.07
N GLU A 810 -20.16 -20.12 -19.23
CA GLU A 810 -18.89 -20.64 -19.73
C GLU A 810 -17.73 -19.77 -19.22
N PHE A 811 -16.79 -20.43 -18.56
CA PHE A 811 -15.55 -19.83 -18.10
C PHE A 811 -14.38 -20.42 -18.88
N GLU A 812 -13.32 -19.61 -19.05
CA GLU A 812 -12.05 -20.06 -19.60
C GLU A 812 -10.99 -20.06 -18.49
N ILE A 813 -10.29 -21.16 -18.31
CA ILE A 813 -9.16 -21.30 -17.40
C ILE A 813 -7.89 -21.19 -18.23
N LEU A 814 -7.00 -20.30 -17.82
CA LEU A 814 -5.75 -20.02 -18.50
C LEU A 814 -4.58 -20.28 -17.55
N ALA A 815 -3.47 -20.82 -18.07
CA ALA A 815 -2.28 -21.01 -17.28
C ALA A 815 -1.00 -20.69 -18.06
N GLY A 816 -0.01 -20.13 -17.35
CA GLY A 816 1.26 -19.75 -17.93
C GLY A 816 2.19 -19.05 -16.96
N PRO A 817 3.34 -18.53 -17.47
CA PRO A 817 4.37 -17.88 -16.66
C PRO A 817 4.07 -16.42 -16.27
N SER A 818 3.12 -15.75 -16.93
CA SER A 818 2.76 -14.35 -16.65
C SER A 818 1.36 -14.02 -17.16
N SER A 819 0.81 -12.88 -16.78
CA SER A 819 -0.49 -12.41 -17.28
C SER A 819 -0.55 -12.20 -18.79
N ALA A 820 0.59 -11.94 -19.45
CA ALA A 820 0.66 -11.76 -20.91
C ALA A 820 0.98 -13.04 -21.66
N GLU A 821 1.54 -14.06 -21.02
CA GLU A 821 1.93 -15.32 -21.65
C GLU A 821 1.16 -16.48 -20.97
N LEU A 822 0.08 -16.91 -21.62
CA LEU A 822 -0.83 -17.95 -21.12
C LEU A 822 -1.05 -19.00 -22.22
N PRO A 823 -0.06 -19.91 -22.41
CA PRO A 823 -0.10 -20.89 -23.49
C PRO A 823 -1.16 -21.97 -23.31
N LEU A 824 -1.64 -22.19 -22.09
CA LEU A 824 -2.64 -23.23 -21.82
C LEU A 824 -4.01 -22.59 -21.59
N ARG A 825 -5.02 -23.20 -22.23
CA ARG A 825 -6.42 -22.75 -22.13
C ARG A 825 -7.36 -23.94 -22.10
N ALA A 826 -8.41 -23.84 -21.31
CA ALA A 826 -9.50 -24.82 -21.28
C ALA A 826 -10.81 -24.12 -20.90
N GLU A 827 -11.90 -24.51 -21.54
CA GLU A 827 -13.26 -24.03 -21.30
C GLU A 827 -13.99 -24.95 -20.33
N ILE A 828 -14.80 -24.37 -19.45
CA ILE A 828 -15.62 -25.12 -18.51
C ILE A 828 -16.95 -24.42 -18.22
N MET A 829 -18.03 -25.21 -18.11
CA MET A 829 -19.34 -24.70 -17.66
C MET A 829 -19.42 -24.71 -16.13
N MET A 830 -19.62 -23.56 -15.51
CA MET A 830 -19.84 -23.42 -14.08
C MET A 830 -21.28 -23.00 -13.79
N GLY A 831 -21.72 -23.26 -12.56
CA GLY A 831 -23.03 -22.83 -12.10
C GLY A 831 -24.20 -23.36 -12.95
N ALA A 832 -24.00 -24.42 -13.74
CA ALA A 832 -25.12 -24.99 -14.51
C ALA A 832 -26.25 -25.35 -13.55
N PRO A 833 -27.48 -24.85 -13.79
CA PRO A 833 -28.58 -25.17 -12.91
C PRO A 833 -28.75 -26.70 -12.91
N GLU A 834 -28.61 -27.35 -11.76
CA GLU A 834 -29.37 -28.56 -11.54
C GLU A 834 -30.82 -28.10 -11.57
N TYR A 835 -31.53 -28.44 -12.62
CA TYR A 835 -32.95 -28.24 -12.65
C TYR A 835 -33.58 -29.17 -11.61
N GLU A 836 -33.61 -28.71 -10.37
CA GLU A 836 -34.51 -29.31 -9.40
C GLU A 836 -35.93 -28.96 -9.85
N VAL A 837 -36.67 -29.99 -10.26
CA VAL A 837 -38.09 -29.81 -10.54
C VAL A 837 -38.76 -29.58 -9.19
N VAL A 838 -38.74 -28.30 -8.75
CA VAL A 838 -39.46 -27.90 -7.56
C VAL A 838 -40.92 -27.91 -7.93
N ASN A 839 -41.66 -28.90 -7.46
CA ASN A 839 -43.12 -28.83 -7.44
C ASN A 839 -43.54 -27.68 -6.53
N ILE A 840 -43.79 -26.52 -7.12
CA ILE A 840 -44.22 -25.33 -6.39
C ILE A 840 -45.62 -25.56 -5.89
N ALA A 841 -45.74 -25.95 -4.60
CA ALA A 841 -47.01 -25.77 -3.91
C ALA A 841 -47.27 -24.28 -3.74
N PRO A 842 -48.49 -23.78 -4.04
CA PRO A 842 -48.77 -22.36 -3.85
C PRO A 842 -48.59 -21.99 -2.37
N ASP A 843 -47.61 -21.14 -2.12
CA ASP A 843 -47.39 -20.55 -0.79
C ASP A 843 -48.43 -19.44 -0.59
N THR A 844 -49.47 -19.74 0.21
CA THR A 844 -50.53 -18.81 0.54
C THR A 844 -50.25 -17.97 1.79
N VAL A 845 -49.08 -18.13 2.38
CA VAL A 845 -48.72 -17.52 3.69
C VAL A 845 -47.57 -16.53 3.57
N SER A 846 -46.62 -16.76 2.67
CA SER A 846 -45.46 -15.87 2.54
C SER A 846 -45.83 -14.61 1.76
N VAL A 847 -45.53 -13.48 2.33
CA VAL A 847 -45.56 -12.17 1.61
C VAL A 847 -44.39 -12.14 0.65
N ILE A 848 -44.64 -12.44 -0.62
CA ILE A 848 -43.63 -12.32 -1.68
C ILE A 848 -43.24 -10.85 -1.80
N LYS A 849 -42.05 -10.51 -1.37
CA LYS A 849 -41.43 -9.22 -1.69
C LYS A 849 -41.12 -9.21 -3.21
N ASN A 850 -42.08 -8.85 -4.02
CA ASN A 850 -41.83 -8.58 -5.44
C ASN A 850 -40.91 -7.32 -5.50
N PRO A 851 -39.71 -7.39 -6.07
CA PRO A 851 -38.80 -6.27 -6.15
C PRO A 851 -39.35 -5.08 -6.95
N LEU A 852 -40.45 -5.27 -7.66
CA LEU A 852 -41.17 -4.19 -8.38
C LEU A 852 -42.53 -3.78 -7.75
N ASN A 853 -43.00 -4.48 -6.73
CA ASN A 853 -44.25 -4.22 -6.01
C ASN A 853 -43.95 -3.88 -4.53
N GLY A 854 -43.30 -2.82 -4.28
CA GLY A 854 -43.11 -2.28 -2.94
C GLY A 854 -43.69 -0.90 -2.77
N TRP A 855 -43.80 -0.46 -1.53
CA TRP A 855 -44.07 0.95 -1.25
C TRP A 855 -42.99 1.82 -1.87
N VAL A 856 -43.38 2.89 -2.52
CA VAL A 856 -42.48 3.87 -3.10
C VAL A 856 -42.39 5.06 -2.15
N MET A 857 -41.24 5.40 -1.69
CA MET A 857 -41.01 6.60 -0.89
C MET A 857 -41.08 7.83 -1.81
N TYR A 858 -42.16 8.59 -1.74
CA TYR A 858 -42.28 9.83 -2.47
C TYR A 858 -41.55 10.96 -1.74
N MET A 859 -40.44 11.37 -2.32
CA MET A 859 -39.61 12.47 -1.86
C MET A 859 -40.21 13.78 -2.37
N GLY A 860 -41.08 14.42 -1.58
CA GLY A 860 -41.80 15.65 -1.94
C GLY A 860 -40.89 16.85 -2.28
N ARG A 861 -41.47 18.04 -2.41
CA ARG A 861 -40.79 19.27 -2.87
C ARG A 861 -39.60 19.74 -2.04
N ASN A 862 -39.37 19.21 -0.84
CA ASN A 862 -38.31 19.65 0.11
C ASN A 862 -37.11 18.70 0.21
N TRP A 863 -36.91 17.79 -0.75
CA TRP A 863 -35.75 16.91 -0.77
C TRP A 863 -34.42 17.65 -0.96
N ASP A 864 -34.47 18.92 -1.41
CA ASP A 864 -33.27 19.74 -1.63
C ASP A 864 -32.62 20.27 -0.34
N ALA A 865 -33.32 20.28 0.79
CA ALA A 865 -32.86 21.06 1.93
C ALA A 865 -32.06 20.31 3.00
N ASP A 866 -32.30 19.03 3.19
CA ASP A 866 -31.59 18.26 4.22
C ASP A 866 -31.81 16.74 4.04
N PHE A 867 -30.84 16.05 3.45
CA PHE A 867 -30.88 14.59 3.29
C PHE A 867 -31.08 13.87 4.64
N GLY A 868 -30.48 14.39 5.70
CA GLY A 868 -30.64 13.87 7.05
C GLY A 868 -32.09 13.96 7.55
N LYS A 869 -32.87 14.95 7.13
CA LYS A 869 -34.30 15.06 7.48
C LYS A 869 -35.18 14.16 6.65
N VAL A 870 -34.88 13.99 5.36
CA VAL A 870 -35.69 13.15 4.46
C VAL A 870 -35.55 11.69 4.85
N PHE A 871 -34.36 11.24 5.20
CA PHE A 871 -34.10 9.87 5.65
C PHE A 871 -34.29 9.67 7.16
N ARG A 872 -34.50 10.72 7.97
CA ARG A 872 -34.97 10.61 9.38
C ARG A 872 -36.39 10.12 9.51
N TYR A 873 -37.16 10.08 8.43
CA TYR A 873 -38.42 9.34 8.35
C TYR A 873 -38.19 7.81 8.26
N ASP A 874 -36.95 7.32 8.46
CA ASP A 874 -36.63 5.89 8.52
C ASP A 874 -37.22 5.18 9.74
N GLU A 875 -37.72 5.93 10.75
CA GLU A 875 -38.33 5.32 11.92
C GLU A 875 -39.77 5.85 12.11
N PHE A 876 -40.77 5.09 11.65
CA PHE A 876 -42.18 5.35 12.00
C PHE A 876 -42.57 4.54 13.25
N PRO A 877 -43.38 5.12 14.14
CA PRO A 877 -44.10 4.37 15.16
C PRO A 877 -44.95 3.32 14.49
N ALA A 878 -44.80 2.07 14.82
CA ALA A 878 -45.61 0.98 14.29
C ALA A 878 -46.07 0.07 15.43
N ASP A 879 -47.26 -0.49 15.29
CA ASP A 879 -47.76 -1.53 16.18
C ASP A 879 -47.09 -2.87 15.87
N VAL A 880 -45.78 -2.92 16.07
CA VAL A 880 -44.94 -4.11 15.92
C VAL A 880 -44.04 -4.28 17.14
N PRO A 881 -43.61 -5.50 17.50
CA PRO A 881 -42.63 -5.68 18.55
C PRO A 881 -41.36 -4.87 18.26
N GLY A 882 -41.02 -3.93 19.16
CA GLY A 882 -39.93 -2.98 18.95
C GLY A 882 -40.37 -1.54 18.64
N GLY A 883 -41.61 -1.31 18.25
CA GLY A 883 -42.28 0.02 18.16
C GLY A 883 -41.79 0.95 17.08
N LYS A 884 -40.84 0.55 16.24
CA LYS A 884 -40.29 1.34 15.13
C LYS A 884 -39.96 0.46 13.94
N VAL A 885 -40.24 0.92 12.73
CA VAL A 885 -39.86 0.26 11.47
C VAL A 885 -39.14 1.23 10.58
N ARG A 886 -38.13 0.78 9.90
CA ARG A 886 -37.42 1.60 8.90
C ARG A 886 -38.22 1.61 7.61
N VAL A 887 -38.37 2.77 7.00
CA VAL A 887 -39.02 2.92 5.70
C VAL A 887 -38.24 2.15 4.62
N SER A 888 -36.94 2.09 4.70
CA SER A 888 -36.06 1.31 3.81
C SER A 888 -36.38 -0.19 3.81
N ASP A 889 -36.89 -0.74 4.91
CA ASP A 889 -37.25 -2.16 4.99
C ASP A 889 -38.51 -2.49 4.18
N TYR A 890 -39.31 -1.49 3.84
CA TYR A 890 -40.59 -1.61 3.10
C TYR A 890 -40.57 -0.91 1.75
N CYS A 891 -39.72 0.10 1.56
CA CYS A 891 -39.62 0.88 0.33
C CYS A 891 -38.35 0.48 -0.42
N GLY A 892 -38.46 -0.29 -1.48
CA GLY A 892 -37.34 -0.60 -2.38
C GLY A 892 -37.02 0.51 -3.39
N THR A 893 -37.81 1.61 -3.42
CA THR A 893 -37.67 2.67 -4.42
C THR A 893 -37.92 4.03 -3.81
N ALA A 894 -37.02 4.97 -4.03
CA ALA A 894 -37.23 6.41 -3.83
C ALA A 894 -37.74 7.03 -5.15
N TYR A 895 -38.80 7.87 -5.10
CA TYR A 895 -39.32 8.55 -6.26
C TYR A 895 -39.25 10.05 -6.10
N ILE A 896 -38.68 10.72 -7.10
CA ILE A 896 -38.58 12.17 -7.17
C ILE A 896 -39.20 12.73 -8.44
N ARG A 897 -39.63 14.00 -8.39
CA ARG A 897 -39.88 14.80 -9.56
C ARG A 897 -38.76 15.81 -9.72
N THR A 898 -38.13 15.82 -10.88
CA THR A 898 -37.07 16.77 -11.21
C THR A 898 -37.33 17.42 -12.57
N SER A 899 -36.73 18.56 -12.84
CA SER A 899 -36.83 19.21 -14.15
C SER A 899 -35.72 18.77 -15.06
N TRP A 900 -35.91 18.86 -16.38
CA TRP A 900 -34.80 18.66 -17.33
C TRP A 900 -33.66 19.63 -17.07
N ALA A 901 -33.97 20.92 -16.80
CA ALA A 901 -32.96 21.93 -16.45
C ALA A 901 -32.14 21.61 -15.21
N SER A 902 -32.69 20.84 -14.24
CA SER A 902 -31.93 20.35 -13.08
C SER A 902 -31.09 19.12 -13.39
N MET A 903 -31.46 18.33 -14.39
CA MET A 903 -30.72 17.14 -14.79
C MET A 903 -29.57 17.45 -15.75
N GLU A 904 -29.77 18.44 -16.61
CA GLU A 904 -28.83 18.90 -17.62
C GLU A 904 -28.84 20.44 -17.65
N PRO A 905 -28.20 21.12 -16.70
CA PRO A 905 -28.24 22.59 -16.60
C PRO A 905 -27.53 23.29 -17.78
N GLU A 906 -26.55 22.65 -18.37
CA GLU A 906 -25.84 23.08 -19.59
C GLU A 906 -25.73 21.87 -20.53
N GLU A 907 -25.68 22.12 -21.85
CA GLU A 907 -25.61 21.06 -22.86
C GLU A 907 -24.45 20.10 -22.60
N GLY A 908 -24.75 18.80 -22.48
CA GLY A 908 -23.78 17.75 -22.19
C GLY A 908 -23.28 17.69 -20.76
N LYS A 909 -23.71 18.61 -19.87
CA LYS A 909 -23.35 18.57 -18.45
C LYS A 909 -24.52 18.00 -17.64
N TYR A 910 -24.39 16.74 -17.27
CA TYR A 910 -25.41 16.02 -16.53
C TYR A 910 -25.11 16.00 -15.03
N PHE A 911 -26.15 15.94 -14.20
CA PHE A 911 -26.03 15.92 -12.75
C PHE A 911 -25.17 14.76 -12.22
N TRP A 912 -25.14 13.64 -12.91
CA TRP A 912 -24.31 12.47 -12.52
C TRP A 912 -22.81 12.68 -12.78
N ASN A 913 -22.43 13.74 -13.47
CA ASN A 913 -21.06 14.19 -13.65
C ASN A 913 -20.65 15.32 -12.69
N ASP A 914 -21.57 15.73 -11.79
CA ASP A 914 -21.34 16.80 -10.82
C ASP A 914 -21.57 16.30 -9.39
N PRO A 915 -20.48 15.91 -8.65
CA PRO A 915 -20.59 15.43 -7.28
C PRO A 915 -21.20 16.43 -6.29
N ASP A 916 -21.17 17.71 -6.61
CA ASP A 916 -21.76 18.77 -5.78
C ASP A 916 -23.25 18.96 -6.04
N SER A 917 -23.78 18.34 -7.07
CA SER A 917 -25.22 18.43 -7.36
C SER A 917 -26.04 17.67 -6.31
N HIS A 918 -27.20 18.23 -5.97
CA HIS A 918 -28.15 17.57 -5.05
C HIS A 918 -28.63 16.21 -5.58
N LEU A 919 -28.79 16.09 -6.89
CA LEU A 919 -29.24 14.85 -7.52
C LEU A 919 -28.17 13.75 -7.47
N TYR A 920 -26.90 14.10 -7.61
CA TYR A 920 -25.79 13.15 -7.44
C TYR A 920 -25.73 12.61 -6.02
N ARG A 921 -25.79 13.51 -5.02
CA ARG A 921 -25.81 13.13 -3.60
C ARG A 921 -27.01 12.26 -3.25
N LEU A 922 -28.20 12.59 -3.78
CA LEU A 922 -29.38 11.76 -3.61
C LEU A 922 -29.20 10.38 -4.21
N LEU A 923 -28.66 10.28 -5.43
CA LEU A 923 -28.37 9.02 -6.09
C LEU A 923 -27.40 8.16 -5.28
N ALA A 924 -26.34 8.77 -4.77
CA ALA A 924 -25.37 8.10 -3.91
C ALA A 924 -26.01 7.57 -2.62
N GLU A 925 -26.84 8.40 -1.96
CA GLU A 925 -27.52 8.00 -0.71
C GLU A 925 -28.58 6.91 -0.93
N VAL A 926 -29.37 6.99 -2.02
CA VAL A 926 -30.32 5.95 -2.40
C VAL A 926 -29.62 4.63 -2.70
N ARG A 927 -28.47 4.71 -3.40
CA ARG A 927 -27.62 3.56 -3.68
C ARG A 927 -27.04 2.95 -2.40
N ASN A 928 -26.50 3.78 -1.49
CA ASN A 928 -25.95 3.32 -0.21
C ASN A 928 -26.97 2.59 0.67
N ARG A 929 -28.26 2.86 0.46
CA ARG A 929 -29.36 2.19 1.18
C ARG A 929 -29.92 0.97 0.43
N GLY A 930 -29.30 0.57 -0.67
CA GLY A 930 -29.78 -0.54 -1.51
C GLY A 930 -31.15 -0.29 -2.17
N MET A 931 -31.55 0.98 -2.27
CA MET A 931 -32.81 1.38 -2.88
C MET A 931 -32.62 1.73 -4.36
N ARG A 932 -33.70 1.70 -5.13
CA ARG A 932 -33.76 2.22 -6.51
C ARG A 932 -34.18 3.67 -6.51
N LEU A 933 -33.70 4.46 -7.47
CA LEU A 933 -34.19 5.80 -7.74
C LEU A 933 -35.07 5.77 -8.98
N ALA A 934 -36.36 6.11 -8.80
CA ALA A 934 -37.27 6.40 -9.88
C ALA A 934 -37.50 7.91 -9.94
N PHE A 935 -37.42 8.49 -11.12
CA PHE A 935 -37.67 9.92 -11.29
C PHE A 935 -38.54 10.22 -12.49
N ARG A 936 -39.35 11.26 -12.36
CA ARG A 936 -40.13 11.85 -13.44
C ARG A 936 -39.49 13.14 -13.86
N ILE A 937 -39.07 13.21 -15.11
CA ILE A 937 -38.58 14.46 -15.70
C ILE A 937 -39.78 15.30 -16.13
N VAL A 938 -39.78 16.53 -15.67
CA VAL A 938 -40.78 17.52 -16.04
C VAL A 938 -40.14 18.48 -17.03
N VAL A 939 -40.68 18.54 -18.22
CA VAL A 939 -40.23 19.43 -19.30
C VAL A 939 -41.16 20.65 -19.45
N ASP A 940 -42.39 20.57 -18.92
CA ASP A 940 -43.32 21.68 -18.92
C ASP A 940 -43.41 22.32 -17.52
N GLY A 941 -43.47 23.62 -17.50
CA GLY A 941 -43.37 24.41 -16.28
C GLY A 941 -44.71 24.81 -15.62
N ARG A 942 -45.79 24.04 -15.75
CA ARG A 942 -47.15 24.45 -15.31
C ARG A 942 -47.23 24.98 -13.88
N ASP A 943 -46.36 24.51 -12.98
CA ASP A 943 -46.42 24.84 -11.56
C ASP A 943 -45.11 25.39 -10.97
N GLN A 944 -43.98 25.40 -11.66
CA GLN A 944 -42.67 25.55 -11.02
C GLN A 944 -41.65 26.41 -11.78
N GLY A 945 -42.01 27.11 -12.84
CA GLY A 945 -41.03 27.93 -13.60
C GLY A 945 -40.43 27.17 -14.78
N GLN A 946 -39.25 27.61 -15.22
CA GLN A 946 -38.60 27.05 -16.38
C GLN A 946 -38.02 25.68 -16.02
N ASN A 947 -38.55 24.63 -16.63
CA ASN A 947 -38.10 23.25 -16.43
C ASN A 947 -37.26 22.72 -17.61
N THR A 948 -37.30 23.42 -18.75
CA THR A 948 -36.43 23.16 -19.90
C THR A 948 -35.14 23.93 -19.77
N PRO A 949 -33.96 23.34 -20.04
CA PRO A 949 -32.68 24.03 -19.96
C PRO A 949 -32.61 25.25 -20.91
N GLN A 950 -31.91 26.31 -20.50
CA GLN A 950 -31.83 27.55 -21.28
C GLN A 950 -31.19 27.32 -22.65
N PHE A 951 -30.17 26.44 -22.76
CA PHE A 951 -29.52 26.14 -24.02
C PHE A 951 -30.45 25.55 -25.08
N VAL A 952 -31.51 24.82 -24.66
CA VAL A 952 -32.53 24.26 -25.56
C VAL A 952 -33.41 25.38 -26.11
N ILE A 953 -33.70 26.39 -25.29
CA ILE A 953 -34.48 27.56 -25.66
C ILE A 953 -33.64 28.43 -26.62
N ASP A 954 -32.37 28.63 -26.29
CA ASP A 954 -31.43 29.39 -27.12
C ASP A 954 -31.16 28.71 -28.48
N ALA A 955 -31.28 27.39 -28.55
CA ALA A 955 -31.24 26.61 -29.79
C ALA A 955 -32.53 26.70 -30.64
N GLY A 956 -33.50 27.48 -30.20
CA GLY A 956 -34.72 27.79 -30.97
C GLY A 956 -35.93 26.90 -30.67
N ALA A 957 -35.99 26.24 -29.50
CA ALA A 957 -37.17 25.53 -29.08
C ALA A 957 -38.37 26.48 -28.97
N LYS A 958 -39.53 26.11 -29.54
CA LYS A 958 -40.72 26.95 -29.48
C LYS A 958 -41.37 26.87 -28.11
N CYS A 959 -41.46 28.01 -27.46
CA CYS A 959 -42.16 28.17 -26.18
C CYS A 959 -43.62 28.49 -26.38
N PHE A 960 -44.51 27.92 -25.55
CA PHE A 960 -45.94 28.17 -25.55
C PHE A 960 -46.34 28.82 -24.22
N ALA A 961 -46.94 30.00 -24.28
CA ALA A 961 -47.50 30.63 -23.08
C ALA A 961 -48.73 29.85 -22.59
N SER A 962 -48.70 29.31 -21.38
CA SER A 962 -49.83 28.68 -20.72
C SER A 962 -50.69 29.72 -20.02
N LYS A 963 -52.01 29.65 -20.18
CA LYS A 963 -52.97 30.55 -19.52
C LYS A 963 -53.26 30.17 -18.06
N LEU A 964 -52.58 29.24 -17.45
CA LEU A 964 -52.73 28.89 -16.03
C LEU A 964 -51.86 29.79 -15.17
N GLY A 965 -52.44 30.89 -14.71
CA GLY A 965 -51.89 31.77 -13.67
C GLY A 965 -50.74 32.66 -14.11
N ASN A 966 -50.98 33.72 -14.86
CA ASN A 966 -50.15 34.91 -15.09
C ASN A 966 -48.58 34.72 -15.15
N LYS A 967 -48.10 33.58 -15.50
CA LYS A 967 -46.68 33.30 -15.74
C LYS A 967 -46.54 32.64 -17.11
N GLU A 968 -45.59 33.14 -17.88
CA GLU A 968 -45.13 32.45 -19.07
C GLU A 968 -44.42 31.15 -18.60
N VAL A 969 -44.86 30.04 -19.17
CA VAL A 969 -44.31 28.71 -18.86
C VAL A 969 -43.77 28.19 -20.18
N TYR A 970 -42.52 27.89 -20.19
CA TYR A 970 -41.78 27.40 -21.34
C TYR A 970 -41.70 25.89 -21.37
#